data_cbee9808b43ee1c4716ea8a1e14b6f22
#
_entry.id   cbee9808b43ee1c4716ea8a1e14b6f22
#
_cell.length_a   1.000
_cell.length_b   1.000
_cell.length_c   1.000
_cell.angle_alpha   90.00
_cell.angle_beta   90.00
_cell.angle_gamma   90.00
#
_symmetry.space_group_name_H-M   'P 1'
#
loop_
_entity.id
_entity.type
_entity.pdbx_description
1 polymer ?
#
loop_
_entity_poly.entity_id
_entity_poly.type
_entity_poly.pdbx_seq_one_letter_code
_entity_poly.pdbx_strand_id
1 'polypeptide(L)'
;MQKLVWQNSNGDVIDLTSGNYNITNWEGFSNTDLNIQSQQVPFQDGGVFLDALIEQRELSVTLAMQDNGNLEERYRLRRELIHILNPKLGEGYLIYTNDFISKRIKCIAQIPLFETHNSNDSGTPKASLTWTACEPYWEDLEETEVEIIHAIPININNTGDVKTQITASVIGNCVNPIIRNQTEKNFIKVNYNVENQITIDTQIGNKRITVKETAYRWVSGGYISSCASNGDITIYTGTQYFIKDENGIFHSYIPLNGMGAVYYIFNKFYCNASDGIYTSLDGITWDKVYNKHGIFKRFGNVLYLLNSGNAIDYTSDGENWSSISIPQNSYIDFSYSNNIYTLITVNKIITSIDNGSTFIERTNPIDDRDLSCVASGNNKIIIFTDQILGDITKVATSIDGETFSVYQDLEILRPVHFANFINGRFYCCSNNIFYGDSELDFQRANIHSDYFSELHYICFHNNYYESVGESGEIINSVDSLNWEVERIVPFGTRRDYADSIVFFKNKYISCSSTYLYKSNNLINWEQLNIGNVFGSNLKIENGYCVYILKSYNDSIAYSRDGNNWTIIPRQVVESSRVYFNDIIYDNIKKRYIITGSLSTNYVWSCENLEDLQNINNLTVVYQPDFSASTICVDNSRIIIAGRKNGCFAYLSRYLNGSYWSEEVTSFQISNYPMRKLVYGNNAYVLIIENENTIYFSEDLQNWGQKIISNMAGDCIFEEDTFTVTSNYEEFEASAKAYIYKSTDGKNWEQIDTKNYGLLRSICYNGENYIMVGSVIIESYLAELTNIISSIEAGSDMNLGLKVGNNKLYFNYLSGNAKLKLSYRQKYIGV
;
A
#
# COMPACT_ATOMS: atom_id res chain seq x y z
N MET A 1 -14.70 -23.95 -40.34
CA MET A 1 -13.35 -24.60 -40.21
C MET A 1 -13.19 -25.02 -38.74
N GLN A 2 -12.65 -26.22 -38.47
CA GLN A 2 -12.44 -26.68 -37.09
C GLN A 2 -11.09 -26.17 -36.60
N LYS A 3 -11.07 -25.64 -35.37
CA LYS A 3 -9.89 -25.11 -34.68
C LYS A 3 -9.73 -25.76 -33.32
N LEU A 4 -8.51 -26.16 -32.95
CA LEU A 4 -8.17 -26.70 -31.66
C LEU A 4 -6.97 -25.93 -31.08
N VAL A 5 -7.15 -25.37 -29.89
CA VAL A 5 -6.14 -24.59 -29.20
C VAL A 5 -5.93 -25.18 -27.80
N TRP A 6 -4.69 -25.40 -27.42
CA TRP A 6 -4.33 -25.72 -26.05
C TRP A 6 -3.77 -24.47 -25.34
N GLN A 7 -4.26 -24.21 -24.15
CA GLN A 7 -3.76 -23.18 -23.23
C GLN A 7 -3.33 -23.85 -21.93
N ASN A 8 -2.04 -23.76 -21.58
CA ASN A 8 -1.52 -24.32 -20.35
C ASN A 8 -1.85 -23.43 -19.13
N SER A 9 -1.51 -23.86 -17.92
CA SER A 9 -1.76 -23.12 -16.68
C SER A 9 -1.03 -21.79 -16.57
N ASN A 10 0.09 -21.61 -17.29
CA ASN A 10 0.83 -20.35 -17.34
C ASN A 10 0.22 -19.33 -18.32
N GLY A 11 -0.80 -19.74 -19.10
CA GLY A 11 -1.42 -18.91 -20.13
C GLY A 11 -0.77 -19.02 -21.50
N ASP A 12 0.27 -19.86 -21.67
CA ASP A 12 0.87 -20.09 -23.00
C ASP A 12 -0.10 -20.85 -23.90
N VAL A 13 -0.18 -20.44 -25.15
CA VAL A 13 -1.20 -20.92 -26.11
C VAL A 13 -0.55 -21.50 -27.33
N ILE A 14 -1.06 -22.67 -27.82
CA ILE A 14 -0.68 -23.25 -29.09
C ILE A 14 -1.93 -23.62 -29.91
N ASP A 15 -1.93 -23.24 -31.20
CA ASP A 15 -2.95 -23.62 -32.16
C ASP A 15 -2.50 -24.89 -32.88
N LEU A 16 -3.20 -26.02 -32.61
CA LEU A 16 -2.90 -27.33 -33.16
C LEU A 16 -3.47 -27.57 -34.58
N THR A 17 -4.15 -26.57 -35.13
CA THR A 17 -4.81 -26.61 -36.44
C THR A 17 -4.26 -25.61 -37.43
N SER A 18 -3.18 -24.91 -37.10
CA SER A 18 -2.57 -23.90 -37.97
C SER A 18 -1.03 -23.98 -37.99
N GLY A 19 -0.43 -23.33 -38.95
CA GLY A 19 1.03 -23.30 -39.12
C GLY A 19 1.59 -24.68 -39.48
N ASN A 20 2.50 -25.18 -38.65
CA ASN A 20 3.19 -26.46 -38.89
C ASN A 20 2.42 -27.68 -38.35
N TYR A 21 1.20 -27.49 -37.88
CA TYR A 21 0.38 -28.53 -37.25
C TYR A 21 -0.92 -28.77 -38.02
N ASN A 22 -1.25 -30.06 -38.27
CA ASN A 22 -2.50 -30.47 -38.91
C ASN A 22 -3.04 -31.73 -38.23
N ILE A 23 -4.26 -31.65 -37.70
CA ILE A 23 -4.90 -32.78 -37.02
C ILE A 23 -5.45 -33.75 -38.08
N THR A 24 -5.09 -35.01 -37.93
CA THR A 24 -5.50 -36.11 -38.87
C THR A 24 -6.54 -37.04 -38.24
N ASN A 25 -6.65 -37.08 -36.92
CA ASN A 25 -7.65 -37.87 -36.19
C ASN A 25 -8.06 -37.16 -34.91
N TRP A 26 -9.33 -37.37 -34.53
CA TRP A 26 -9.98 -36.79 -33.35
C TRP A 26 -10.71 -37.88 -32.58
N GLU A 27 -10.49 -38.05 -31.27
CA GLU A 27 -11.15 -38.99 -30.38
C GLU A 27 -11.56 -38.37 -29.07
N GLY A 28 -12.69 -38.77 -28.53
CA GLY A 28 -13.19 -38.32 -27.21
C GLY A 28 -13.94 -36.98 -27.22
N PHE A 29 -14.06 -36.27 -28.36
CA PHE A 29 -14.68 -34.93 -28.39
C PHE A 29 -16.21 -34.99 -28.29
N SER A 30 -16.86 -35.93 -28.93
CA SER A 30 -18.33 -36.03 -28.99
C SER A 30 -18.91 -37.13 -28.09
N ASN A 31 -18.13 -38.06 -27.63
CA ASN A 31 -18.54 -39.14 -26.75
C ASN A 31 -17.72 -39.23 -25.49
N THR A 32 -18.26 -39.88 -24.49
CA THR A 32 -17.61 -40.11 -23.20
C THR A 32 -18.10 -41.43 -22.62
N ASP A 33 -17.29 -42.05 -21.77
CA ASP A 33 -17.63 -43.32 -21.17
C ASP A 33 -18.67 -43.15 -20.06
N LEU A 34 -19.57 -44.12 -19.99
CA LEU A 34 -20.70 -44.16 -19.03
C LEU A 34 -20.57 -45.38 -18.14
N ASN A 35 -20.63 -45.14 -16.84
CA ASN A 35 -20.75 -46.15 -15.82
C ASN A 35 -22.24 -46.30 -15.44
N ILE A 36 -22.91 -47.32 -15.99
CA ILE A 36 -24.32 -47.61 -15.71
C ILE A 36 -24.40 -48.47 -14.46
N GLN A 37 -24.94 -47.90 -13.41
CA GLN A 37 -25.22 -48.63 -12.16
C GLN A 37 -26.58 -49.29 -12.22
N SER A 38 -26.58 -50.60 -12.08
CA SER A 38 -27.82 -51.39 -12.03
C SER A 38 -27.77 -52.47 -10.94
N GLN A 39 -28.93 -52.78 -10.38
CA GLN A 39 -29.06 -53.83 -9.38
C GLN A 39 -29.87 -54.99 -9.94
N GLN A 40 -29.33 -56.20 -9.86
CA GLN A 40 -30.10 -57.40 -10.18
C GLN A 40 -31.13 -57.74 -9.10
N VAL A 41 -32.34 -58.06 -9.52
CA VAL A 41 -33.39 -58.48 -8.62
C VAL A 41 -33.39 -60.01 -8.60
N PRO A 42 -33.36 -60.68 -7.45
CA PRO A 42 -33.40 -62.15 -7.38
C PRO A 42 -34.64 -62.76 -8.10
N PHE A 43 -34.39 -63.79 -8.87
CA PHE A 43 -35.42 -64.55 -9.60
C PHE A 43 -36.12 -63.76 -10.75
N GLN A 44 -35.48 -62.70 -11.30
CA GLN A 44 -36.06 -61.96 -12.39
C GLN A 44 -34.95 -61.68 -13.41
N ASP A 45 -35.27 -61.81 -14.73
CA ASP A 45 -34.33 -61.51 -15.79
C ASP A 45 -34.13 -59.98 -15.88
N GLY A 46 -32.87 -59.56 -16.07
CA GLY A 46 -32.51 -58.12 -16.19
C GLY A 46 -32.14 -57.48 -14.85
N GLY A 47 -32.01 -56.18 -14.84
CA GLY A 47 -31.67 -55.34 -13.66
C GLY A 47 -32.48 -54.07 -13.59
N VAL A 48 -32.57 -53.51 -12.39
CA VAL A 48 -33.17 -52.19 -12.17
C VAL A 48 -32.06 -51.12 -12.35
N PHE A 49 -32.26 -50.16 -13.23
CA PHE A 49 -31.41 -49.03 -13.41
C PHE A 49 -31.38 -48.15 -12.13
N LEU A 50 -30.23 -47.87 -11.61
CA LEU A 50 -30.08 -47.01 -10.43
C LEU A 50 -29.55 -45.62 -10.81
N ASP A 51 -28.48 -45.56 -11.62
CA ASP A 51 -27.84 -44.28 -12.02
C ASP A 51 -26.95 -44.51 -13.27
N ALA A 52 -26.57 -43.41 -13.92
CA ALA A 52 -25.59 -43.37 -15.01
C ALA A 52 -24.60 -42.25 -14.72
N LEU A 53 -23.39 -42.62 -14.38
CA LEU A 53 -22.30 -41.67 -14.09
C LEU A 53 -21.41 -41.52 -15.32
N ILE A 54 -21.14 -40.27 -15.70
CA ILE A 54 -20.16 -39.98 -16.76
C ILE A 54 -18.76 -40.06 -16.11
N GLU A 55 -17.90 -40.88 -16.71
CA GLU A 55 -16.52 -41.05 -16.23
C GLU A 55 -15.61 -39.90 -16.69
N GLN A 56 -14.35 -39.88 -16.23
CA GLN A 56 -13.34 -38.98 -16.72
C GLN A 56 -13.22 -39.09 -18.25
N ARG A 57 -13.08 -37.95 -18.92
CA ARG A 57 -12.98 -37.92 -20.36
C ARG A 57 -11.52 -37.95 -20.80
N GLU A 58 -11.21 -38.85 -21.69
CA GLU A 58 -9.95 -38.83 -22.44
C GLU A 58 -10.18 -38.23 -23.81
N LEU A 59 -9.38 -37.23 -24.17
CA LEU A 59 -9.39 -36.53 -25.44
C LEU A 59 -8.08 -36.78 -26.12
N SER A 60 -8.11 -37.26 -27.39
CA SER A 60 -6.88 -37.44 -28.11
C SER A 60 -6.96 -36.94 -29.56
N VAL A 61 -5.83 -36.49 -30.06
CA VAL A 61 -5.67 -36.13 -31.48
C VAL A 61 -4.37 -36.73 -32.04
N THR A 62 -4.40 -37.13 -33.30
CA THR A 62 -3.18 -37.43 -34.04
C THR A 62 -2.82 -36.21 -34.88
N LEU A 63 -1.62 -35.68 -34.64
CA LEU A 63 -1.10 -34.47 -35.24
C LEU A 63 -0.04 -34.81 -36.29
N ALA A 64 -0.20 -34.33 -37.51
CA ALA A 64 0.85 -34.33 -38.53
C ALA A 64 1.66 -33.02 -38.43
N MET A 65 3.00 -33.12 -38.35
CA MET A 65 3.89 -31.99 -38.24
C MET A 65 4.53 -31.68 -39.59
N GLN A 66 4.41 -30.46 -40.08
CA GLN A 66 4.99 -30.02 -41.35
C GLN A 66 6.40 -29.46 -41.09
N ASP A 67 7.40 -30.34 -41.22
CA ASP A 67 8.82 -30.00 -41.05
C ASP A 67 9.53 -29.66 -42.37
N ASN A 68 8.82 -29.69 -43.49
CA ASN A 68 9.35 -29.46 -44.83
C ASN A 68 10.61 -30.30 -45.17
N GLY A 69 10.75 -31.48 -44.54
CA GLY A 69 11.92 -32.35 -44.70
C GLY A 69 13.17 -31.87 -43.92
N ASN A 70 13.05 -30.87 -43.10
CA ASN A 70 14.12 -30.32 -42.27
C ASN A 70 14.14 -30.99 -40.87
N LEU A 71 15.22 -31.72 -40.58
CA LEU A 71 15.38 -32.46 -39.34
C LEU A 71 15.46 -31.51 -38.12
N GLU A 72 16.11 -30.37 -38.24
CA GLU A 72 16.20 -29.38 -37.18
C GLU A 72 14.82 -28.80 -36.81
N GLU A 73 14.01 -28.47 -37.83
CA GLU A 73 12.64 -28.00 -37.66
C GLU A 73 11.77 -29.07 -37.01
N ARG A 74 11.95 -30.36 -37.35
CA ARG A 74 11.27 -31.48 -36.68
C ARG A 74 11.57 -31.52 -35.18
N TYR A 75 12.84 -31.38 -34.81
CA TYR A 75 13.23 -31.35 -33.41
C TYR A 75 12.71 -30.10 -32.68
N ARG A 76 12.68 -28.96 -33.33
CA ARG A 76 12.12 -27.72 -32.80
C ARG A 76 10.63 -27.89 -32.47
N LEU A 77 9.84 -28.41 -33.43
CA LEU A 77 8.40 -28.66 -33.26
C LEU A 77 8.11 -29.69 -32.16
N ARG A 78 8.91 -30.76 -32.08
CA ARG A 78 8.79 -31.72 -30.98
C ARG A 78 9.06 -31.08 -29.63
N ARG A 79 10.08 -30.26 -29.54
CA ARG A 79 10.46 -29.58 -28.30
C ARG A 79 9.39 -28.58 -27.84
N GLU A 80 8.81 -27.86 -28.77
CA GLU A 80 7.70 -26.96 -28.56
C GLU A 80 6.49 -27.68 -27.95
N LEU A 81 6.07 -28.81 -28.55
CA LEU A 81 4.97 -29.64 -28.05
C LEU A 81 5.25 -30.18 -26.63
N ILE A 82 6.45 -30.70 -26.37
CA ILE A 82 6.84 -31.22 -25.05
C ILE A 82 6.80 -30.12 -24.01
N HIS A 83 7.23 -28.89 -24.36
CA HIS A 83 7.28 -27.77 -23.44
C HIS A 83 5.87 -27.30 -23.06
N ILE A 84 5.03 -27.06 -24.05
CA ILE A 84 3.69 -26.48 -23.82
C ILE A 84 2.67 -27.49 -23.27
N LEU A 85 2.86 -28.79 -23.56
CA LEU A 85 2.04 -29.90 -23.07
C LEU A 85 2.66 -30.60 -21.86
N ASN A 86 3.50 -29.93 -21.12
CA ASN A 86 4.14 -30.49 -19.93
C ASN A 86 3.11 -30.70 -18.79
N PRO A 87 2.83 -31.94 -18.37
CA PRO A 87 1.84 -32.23 -17.33
C PRO A 87 2.22 -31.68 -15.94
N LYS A 88 3.51 -31.36 -15.72
CA LYS A 88 3.98 -30.73 -14.48
C LYS A 88 3.51 -29.29 -14.31
N LEU A 89 3.02 -28.66 -15.37
CA LEU A 89 2.40 -27.35 -15.32
C LEU A 89 0.98 -27.41 -14.70
N GLY A 90 0.37 -28.61 -14.59
CA GLY A 90 -0.97 -28.78 -14.07
C GLY A 90 -2.07 -28.68 -15.12
N GLU A 91 -3.32 -28.41 -14.67
CA GLU A 91 -4.48 -28.32 -15.53
C GLU A 91 -4.46 -27.04 -16.39
N GLY A 92 -4.86 -27.19 -17.66
CA GLY A 92 -5.08 -26.10 -18.59
C GLY A 92 -6.43 -26.21 -19.27
N TYR A 93 -6.59 -25.53 -20.40
CA TYR A 93 -7.84 -25.57 -21.18
C TYR A 93 -7.58 -26.01 -22.60
N LEU A 94 -8.34 -27.01 -23.05
CA LEU A 94 -8.44 -27.37 -24.47
C LEU A 94 -9.68 -26.64 -25.03
N ILE A 95 -9.46 -25.81 -26.05
CA ILE A 95 -10.48 -24.96 -26.67
C ILE A 95 -10.78 -25.47 -28.08
N TYR A 96 -12.01 -25.87 -28.31
CA TYR A 96 -12.51 -26.31 -29.60
C TYR A 96 -13.43 -25.24 -30.19
N THR A 97 -13.21 -24.90 -31.46
CA THR A 97 -14.04 -23.91 -32.17
C THR A 97 -14.36 -24.45 -33.56
N ASN A 98 -15.61 -24.30 -33.99
CA ASN A 98 -16.03 -24.48 -35.35
C ASN A 98 -16.93 -23.29 -35.79
N ASP A 99 -17.54 -23.41 -37.00
CA ASP A 99 -18.35 -22.31 -37.56
C ASP A 99 -19.60 -21.96 -36.70
N PHE A 100 -19.99 -22.79 -35.74
CA PHE A 100 -21.24 -22.68 -34.98
C PHE A 100 -21.01 -22.54 -33.47
N ILE A 101 -19.96 -23.14 -32.92
CA ILE A 101 -19.72 -23.22 -31.49
C ILE A 101 -18.24 -22.95 -31.16
N SER A 102 -18.03 -22.40 -29.96
CA SER A 102 -16.71 -22.32 -29.33
C SER A 102 -16.86 -22.74 -27.87
N LYS A 103 -16.17 -23.82 -27.51
CA LYS A 103 -16.25 -24.41 -26.14
C LYS A 103 -14.85 -24.74 -25.66
N ARG A 104 -14.71 -24.80 -24.33
CA ARG A 104 -13.48 -25.21 -23.66
C ARG A 104 -13.75 -26.35 -22.69
N ILE A 105 -12.73 -27.16 -22.43
CA ILE A 105 -12.75 -28.17 -21.39
C ILE A 105 -11.48 -28.07 -20.55
N LYS A 106 -11.63 -28.14 -19.25
CA LYS A 106 -10.50 -28.14 -18.31
C LYS A 106 -9.90 -29.54 -18.24
N CYS A 107 -8.63 -29.69 -18.53
CA CYS A 107 -7.97 -30.98 -18.60
C CYS A 107 -6.46 -30.87 -18.35
N ILE A 108 -5.83 -32.00 -18.11
CA ILE A 108 -4.38 -32.12 -17.99
C ILE A 108 -3.82 -32.78 -19.25
N ALA A 109 -2.77 -32.18 -19.85
CA ALA A 109 -2.09 -32.75 -20.96
C ALA A 109 -1.20 -33.92 -20.54
N GLN A 110 -1.12 -34.97 -21.38
CA GLN A 110 -0.12 -36.02 -21.24
C GLN A 110 1.12 -35.71 -22.08
N ILE A 111 2.24 -36.35 -21.78
CA ILE A 111 3.46 -36.20 -22.59
C ILE A 111 3.19 -36.68 -24.02
N PRO A 112 3.46 -35.85 -25.04
CA PRO A 112 3.24 -36.23 -26.45
C PRO A 112 3.99 -37.51 -26.86
N LEU A 113 3.28 -38.41 -27.51
CA LEU A 113 3.88 -39.63 -28.09
C LEU A 113 4.24 -39.35 -29.54
N PHE A 114 5.53 -39.39 -29.88
CA PHE A 114 6.04 -39.21 -31.23
C PHE A 114 6.28 -40.57 -31.90
N GLU A 115 5.81 -40.73 -33.17
CA GLU A 115 6.13 -41.90 -33.96
C GLU A 115 7.63 -41.93 -34.23
N THR A 116 8.22 -43.11 -34.08
CA THR A 116 9.64 -43.35 -34.40
C THR A 116 9.75 -43.76 -35.88
N HIS A 117 10.29 -42.87 -36.70
CA HIS A 117 10.59 -43.14 -38.07
C HIS A 117 12.06 -43.56 -38.22
N ASN A 118 12.32 -44.59 -39.06
CA ASN A 118 13.66 -44.91 -39.52
C ASN A 118 14.16 -43.78 -40.42
N SER A 119 15.48 -43.55 -40.45
CA SER A 119 16.12 -42.47 -41.21
C SER A 119 15.80 -42.42 -42.72
N ASN A 120 15.20 -43.49 -43.30
CA ASN A 120 14.81 -43.60 -44.68
C ASN A 120 13.31 -43.44 -44.96
N ASP A 121 12.51 -43.09 -43.92
CA ASP A 121 11.06 -42.92 -44.07
C ASP A 121 10.75 -41.48 -44.46
N SER A 122 10.23 -41.29 -45.69
CA SER A 122 9.83 -39.98 -46.24
C SER A 122 8.44 -39.55 -45.75
N GLY A 123 7.86 -40.24 -44.77
CA GLY A 123 6.54 -39.93 -44.23
C GLY A 123 6.51 -38.64 -43.38
N THR A 124 5.39 -37.98 -43.42
CA THR A 124 5.13 -36.81 -42.53
C THR A 124 5.18 -37.22 -41.04
N PRO A 125 6.04 -36.62 -40.22
CA PRO A 125 6.15 -37.01 -38.82
C PRO A 125 4.83 -36.71 -38.06
N LYS A 126 4.44 -37.66 -37.20
CA LYS A 126 3.21 -37.56 -36.42
C LYS A 126 3.49 -37.55 -34.94
N ALA A 127 2.55 -36.97 -34.19
CA ALA A 127 2.49 -37.01 -32.74
C ALA A 127 1.06 -37.34 -32.28
N SER A 128 0.94 -38.24 -31.31
CA SER A 128 -0.33 -38.43 -30.58
C SER A 128 -0.32 -37.57 -29.34
N LEU A 129 -1.32 -36.70 -29.20
CA LEU A 129 -1.53 -35.82 -28.08
C LEU A 129 -2.77 -36.29 -27.33
N THR A 130 -2.67 -36.40 -26.00
CA THR A 130 -3.76 -36.90 -25.16
C THR A 130 -3.96 -35.95 -23.97
N TRP A 131 -5.20 -35.71 -23.59
CA TRP A 131 -5.61 -34.96 -22.43
C TRP A 131 -6.63 -35.76 -21.61
N THR A 132 -6.54 -35.63 -20.30
CA THR A 132 -7.52 -36.21 -19.36
C THR A 132 -8.28 -35.11 -18.67
N ALA A 133 -9.60 -35.07 -18.82
CA ALA A 133 -10.48 -34.14 -18.11
C ALA A 133 -11.17 -34.87 -16.94
N CYS A 134 -10.81 -34.48 -15.71
CA CYS A 134 -11.44 -35.05 -14.51
C CYS A 134 -12.91 -34.62 -14.41
N GLU A 135 -13.24 -33.41 -14.83
CA GLU A 135 -14.62 -32.95 -15.05
C GLU A 135 -14.94 -33.08 -16.55
N PRO A 136 -15.81 -34.01 -16.93
CA PRO A 136 -15.91 -34.46 -18.32
C PRO A 136 -16.71 -33.54 -19.26
N TYR A 137 -17.06 -32.34 -18.79
CA TYR A 137 -17.96 -31.43 -19.48
C TYR A 137 -17.25 -30.33 -20.22
N TRP A 138 -17.71 -30.05 -21.44
CA TRP A 138 -17.37 -28.83 -22.15
C TRP A 138 -18.15 -27.66 -21.57
N GLU A 139 -17.54 -26.48 -21.50
CA GLU A 139 -18.18 -25.28 -21.01
C GLU A 139 -18.05 -24.12 -22.01
N ASP A 140 -18.92 -23.11 -21.87
CA ASP A 140 -18.81 -21.89 -22.68
C ASP A 140 -17.46 -21.18 -22.44
N LEU A 141 -16.93 -20.56 -23.50
CA LEU A 141 -15.71 -19.74 -23.37
C LEU A 141 -15.95 -18.55 -22.44
N GLU A 142 -17.07 -17.89 -22.61
CA GLU A 142 -17.45 -16.75 -21.82
C GLU A 142 -18.31 -17.15 -20.62
N GLU A 143 -18.14 -16.42 -19.55
CA GLU A 143 -18.93 -16.57 -18.35
C GLU A 143 -20.19 -15.69 -18.45
N THR A 144 -21.34 -16.27 -18.11
CA THR A 144 -22.59 -15.53 -18.04
C THR A 144 -22.73 -14.91 -16.67
N GLU A 145 -22.94 -13.61 -16.61
CA GLU A 145 -23.14 -12.85 -15.39
C GLU A 145 -24.58 -12.36 -15.28
N VAL A 146 -25.17 -12.47 -14.08
CA VAL A 146 -26.53 -12.05 -13.77
C VAL A 146 -26.53 -11.32 -12.43
N GLU A 147 -27.12 -10.13 -12.38
CA GLU A 147 -27.34 -9.40 -11.14
C GLU A 147 -28.71 -9.72 -10.57
N ILE A 148 -28.78 -10.03 -9.27
CA ILE A 148 -30.01 -10.34 -8.54
C ILE A 148 -30.19 -9.30 -7.44
N ILE A 149 -31.32 -8.59 -7.51
CA ILE A 149 -31.69 -7.57 -6.54
C ILE A 149 -32.33 -8.23 -5.32
N HIS A 150 -32.10 -7.69 -4.14
CA HIS A 150 -32.67 -8.14 -2.87
C HIS A 150 -34.20 -8.30 -2.96
N ALA A 151 -34.67 -9.42 -2.48
CA ALA A 151 -36.10 -9.80 -2.39
C ALA A 151 -36.86 -9.90 -3.75
N ILE A 152 -36.18 -9.77 -4.89
CA ILE A 152 -36.78 -9.93 -6.21
C ILE A 152 -36.31 -11.24 -6.84
N PRO A 153 -37.21 -12.22 -7.05
CA PRO A 153 -36.83 -13.46 -7.70
C PRO A 153 -36.56 -13.28 -9.19
N ILE A 154 -35.54 -13.97 -9.71
CA ILE A 154 -35.19 -13.96 -11.13
C ILE A 154 -35.27 -15.38 -11.70
N ASN A 155 -35.62 -15.49 -12.97
CA ASN A 155 -35.56 -16.76 -13.71
C ASN A 155 -34.31 -16.79 -14.57
N ILE A 156 -33.51 -17.84 -14.38
CA ILE A 156 -32.27 -18.09 -15.15
C ILE A 156 -32.44 -19.42 -15.89
N ASN A 157 -32.28 -19.40 -17.20
CA ASN A 157 -32.39 -20.61 -18.04
C ASN A 157 -30.98 -21.19 -18.29
N ASN A 158 -30.74 -22.40 -17.79
CA ASN A 158 -29.55 -23.16 -18.14
C ASN A 158 -29.87 -23.97 -19.41
N THR A 159 -29.29 -23.57 -20.54
CA THR A 159 -29.47 -24.23 -21.84
C THR A 159 -28.43 -25.32 -22.10
N GLY A 160 -27.52 -25.60 -21.15
CA GLY A 160 -26.60 -26.71 -21.21
C GLY A 160 -27.22 -28.08 -21.02
N ASP A 161 -26.43 -29.11 -21.15
CA ASP A 161 -26.89 -30.53 -21.07
C ASP A 161 -26.94 -31.03 -19.61
N VAL A 162 -26.22 -30.39 -18.71
CA VAL A 162 -26.09 -30.80 -17.31
C VAL A 162 -26.24 -29.64 -16.34
N LYS A 163 -26.38 -29.96 -15.06
CA LYS A 163 -26.36 -28.96 -13.99
C LYS A 163 -25.05 -28.23 -13.98
N THR A 164 -25.10 -26.90 -13.93
CA THR A 164 -23.91 -26.06 -13.79
C THR A 164 -23.80 -25.48 -12.38
N GLN A 165 -22.58 -25.43 -11.87
CA GLN A 165 -22.21 -24.73 -10.63
C GLN A 165 -22.15 -23.23 -10.84
N ILE A 166 -22.24 -22.49 -9.73
CA ILE A 166 -22.26 -21.03 -9.73
C ILE A 166 -21.13 -20.45 -8.87
N THR A 167 -20.68 -19.28 -9.24
CA THR A 167 -19.95 -18.38 -8.36
C THR A 167 -20.88 -17.21 -8.03
N ALA A 168 -21.11 -16.99 -6.75
CA ALA A 168 -22.03 -15.96 -6.27
C ALA A 168 -21.28 -14.94 -5.42
N SER A 169 -21.24 -13.68 -5.88
CA SER A 169 -20.62 -12.57 -5.18
C SER A 169 -21.70 -11.64 -4.62
N VAL A 170 -21.83 -11.59 -3.30
CA VAL A 170 -22.66 -10.61 -2.59
C VAL A 170 -21.80 -9.37 -2.38
N ILE A 171 -22.17 -8.26 -2.98
CA ILE A 171 -21.42 -7.00 -3.00
C ILE A 171 -22.20 -5.92 -2.25
N GLY A 172 -21.57 -5.28 -1.28
CA GLY A 172 -22.17 -4.30 -0.38
C GLY A 172 -22.38 -4.86 1.04
N ASN A 173 -22.79 -4.01 1.96
CA ASN A 173 -22.97 -4.42 3.34
C ASN A 173 -24.31 -5.18 3.53
N CYS A 174 -24.25 -6.30 4.20
CA CYS A 174 -25.48 -7.02 4.60
C CYS A 174 -25.24 -8.02 5.73
N VAL A 175 -26.29 -8.37 6.44
CA VAL A 175 -26.27 -9.32 7.54
C VAL A 175 -26.92 -10.62 7.11
N ASN A 176 -26.21 -11.73 7.28
CA ASN A 176 -26.68 -13.08 7.03
C ASN A 176 -27.29 -13.29 5.63
N PRO A 177 -26.51 -13.12 4.55
CA PRO A 177 -27.01 -13.31 3.19
C PRO A 177 -27.47 -14.75 2.94
N ILE A 178 -28.55 -14.89 2.17
CA ILE A 178 -29.12 -16.17 1.74
C ILE A 178 -29.41 -16.18 0.25
N ILE A 179 -28.93 -17.21 -0.43
CA ILE A 179 -29.21 -17.48 -1.84
C ILE A 179 -30.04 -18.77 -1.92
N ARG A 180 -31.19 -18.71 -2.56
CA ARG A 180 -32.09 -19.86 -2.72
C ARG A 180 -32.35 -20.17 -4.19
N ASN A 181 -32.22 -21.43 -4.58
CA ASN A 181 -32.81 -21.95 -5.81
C ASN A 181 -34.17 -22.59 -5.47
N GLN A 182 -35.22 -21.84 -5.75
CA GLN A 182 -36.58 -22.29 -5.46
C GLN A 182 -37.00 -23.49 -6.30
N THR A 183 -36.40 -23.65 -7.47
CA THR A 183 -36.68 -24.77 -8.38
C THR A 183 -36.08 -26.10 -7.87
N GLU A 184 -34.87 -26.04 -7.31
CA GLU A 184 -34.20 -27.21 -6.69
C GLU A 184 -34.56 -27.37 -5.20
N LYS A 185 -35.18 -26.34 -4.60
CA LYS A 185 -35.54 -26.30 -3.19
C LYS A 185 -34.31 -26.34 -2.25
N ASN A 186 -33.18 -25.86 -2.70
CA ASN A 186 -31.94 -25.78 -1.92
C ASN A 186 -31.51 -24.32 -1.70
N PHE A 187 -30.60 -24.09 -0.76
CA PHE A 187 -30.14 -22.77 -0.41
C PHE A 187 -28.71 -22.81 0.17
N ILE A 188 -28.04 -21.65 0.13
CA ILE A 188 -26.86 -21.36 0.94
C ILE A 188 -27.19 -20.12 1.78
N LYS A 189 -27.00 -20.22 3.09
CA LYS A 189 -27.09 -19.09 4.01
C LYS A 189 -25.79 -18.97 4.78
N VAL A 190 -25.23 -17.79 4.80
CA VAL A 190 -23.99 -17.50 5.50
C VAL A 190 -24.29 -16.66 6.73
N ASN A 191 -23.97 -17.16 7.91
CA ASN A 191 -24.14 -16.43 9.16
C ASN A 191 -22.92 -15.51 9.38
N TYR A 192 -22.91 -14.40 8.64
CA TYR A 192 -21.82 -13.44 8.62
C TYR A 192 -22.32 -12.01 8.32
N ASN A 193 -21.68 -11.04 8.93
CA ASN A 193 -21.89 -9.62 8.62
C ASN A 193 -20.93 -9.22 7.50
N VAL A 194 -21.44 -9.15 6.28
CA VAL A 194 -20.66 -8.73 5.12
C VAL A 194 -20.49 -7.21 5.15
N GLU A 195 -19.28 -6.72 5.10
CA GLU A 195 -18.99 -5.27 5.02
C GLU A 195 -18.81 -4.82 3.58
N ASN A 196 -18.08 -5.59 2.76
CA ASN A 196 -17.79 -5.23 1.38
C ASN A 196 -18.22 -6.30 0.39
N GLN A 197 -17.63 -7.48 0.48
CA GLN A 197 -17.93 -8.56 -0.46
C GLN A 197 -17.74 -9.93 0.18
N ILE A 198 -18.66 -10.83 -0.11
CA ILE A 198 -18.50 -12.27 0.11
C ILE A 198 -18.66 -13.01 -1.21
N THR A 199 -17.77 -13.95 -1.49
CA THR A 199 -17.83 -14.79 -2.69
C THR A 199 -18.03 -16.24 -2.29
N ILE A 200 -19.08 -16.84 -2.82
CA ILE A 200 -19.45 -18.25 -2.62
C ILE A 200 -19.15 -18.98 -3.93
N ASP A 201 -18.17 -19.87 -3.90
CA ASP A 201 -17.81 -20.71 -5.02
C ASP A 201 -18.33 -22.13 -4.79
N THR A 202 -19.18 -22.62 -5.69
CA THR A 202 -19.76 -23.96 -5.63
C THR A 202 -19.13 -24.92 -6.64
N GLN A 203 -18.05 -24.52 -7.32
CA GLN A 203 -17.35 -25.32 -8.30
C GLN A 203 -16.80 -26.60 -7.69
N ILE A 204 -16.86 -27.69 -8.46
CA ILE A 204 -16.32 -28.99 -8.04
C ILE A 204 -14.82 -28.87 -7.77
N GLY A 205 -14.39 -29.36 -6.64
CA GLY A 205 -12.97 -29.29 -6.22
C GLY A 205 -12.53 -27.94 -5.62
N ASN A 206 -13.38 -26.90 -5.67
CA ASN A 206 -13.03 -25.57 -5.16
C ASN A 206 -14.14 -24.92 -4.30
N LYS A 207 -14.93 -25.75 -3.60
CA LYS A 207 -16.02 -25.24 -2.74
C LYS A 207 -15.47 -24.42 -1.61
N ARG A 208 -15.69 -23.12 -1.66
CA ARG A 208 -15.21 -22.17 -0.65
C ARG A 208 -16.14 -20.97 -0.50
N ILE A 209 -16.02 -20.30 0.63
CA ILE A 209 -16.64 -18.99 0.87
C ILE A 209 -15.54 -18.07 1.34
N THR A 210 -15.26 -17.06 0.57
CA THR A 210 -14.22 -16.04 0.88
C THR A 210 -14.87 -14.70 1.14
N VAL A 211 -14.29 -13.91 2.03
CA VAL A 211 -14.72 -12.55 2.36
C VAL A 211 -13.65 -11.57 1.89
N LYS A 212 -14.07 -10.46 1.30
CA LYS A 212 -13.21 -9.30 1.08
C LYS A 212 -13.62 -8.20 2.05
N GLU A 213 -12.70 -7.81 2.89
CA GLU A 213 -12.86 -6.71 3.85
C GLU A 213 -11.91 -5.57 3.52
N THR A 214 -12.31 -4.35 3.91
CA THR A 214 -11.40 -3.21 3.80
C THR A 214 -10.30 -3.37 4.84
N ALA A 215 -9.09 -3.56 4.37
CA ALA A 215 -7.88 -3.54 5.18
C ALA A 215 -7.09 -2.25 4.90
N TYR A 216 -6.13 -1.96 5.74
CA TYR A 216 -5.31 -0.75 5.64
C TYR A 216 -3.85 -1.14 5.66
N ARG A 217 -3.08 -0.64 4.71
CA ARG A 217 -1.64 -0.86 4.64
C ARG A 217 -0.88 0.46 4.74
N TRP A 218 0.25 0.40 5.43
CA TRP A 218 1.24 1.45 5.36
C TRP A 218 1.85 1.46 3.94
N VAL A 219 1.96 2.65 3.37
CA VAL A 219 2.56 2.83 2.04
C VAL A 219 3.94 3.45 2.16
N SER A 220 4.08 4.49 2.98
CA SER A 220 5.32 5.24 3.11
C SER A 220 5.29 6.21 4.29
N GLY A 221 6.45 6.83 4.59
CA GLY A 221 6.63 7.84 5.64
C GLY A 221 7.17 7.26 6.94
N GLY A 222 7.56 8.15 7.85
CA GLY A 222 8.15 7.82 9.14
C GLY A 222 9.67 7.65 9.08
N TYR A 223 10.34 7.99 10.18
CA TYR A 223 11.79 7.90 10.34
C TYR A 223 12.26 6.44 10.42
N ILE A 224 13.22 6.07 9.58
CA ILE A 224 13.89 4.77 9.61
C ILE A 224 15.37 4.98 10.00
N SER A 225 15.78 4.31 11.06
CA SER A 225 17.16 4.42 11.61
C SER A 225 18.04 3.22 11.31
N SER A 226 17.47 2.07 10.98
CA SER A 226 18.21 0.84 10.71
C SER A 226 17.36 -0.17 9.94
N CYS A 227 18.05 -1.08 9.24
CA CYS A 227 17.39 -2.22 8.59
C CYS A 227 18.26 -3.47 8.62
N ALA A 228 17.62 -4.64 8.55
CA ALA A 228 18.31 -5.93 8.44
C ALA A 228 17.42 -6.96 7.74
N SER A 229 18.01 -7.87 6.96
CA SER A 229 17.29 -8.91 6.23
C SER A 229 17.86 -10.31 6.46
N ASN A 230 16.99 -11.32 6.43
CA ASN A 230 17.36 -12.74 6.42
C ASN A 230 17.25 -13.39 5.03
N GLY A 231 16.82 -12.63 4.02
CA GLY A 231 16.56 -13.10 2.66
C GLY A 231 15.08 -13.23 2.34
N ASP A 232 14.26 -13.66 3.31
CA ASP A 232 12.81 -13.81 3.15
C ASP A 232 12.08 -12.53 3.57
N ILE A 233 12.52 -11.92 4.66
CA ILE A 233 11.97 -10.66 5.15
C ILE A 233 13.06 -9.62 5.41
N THR A 234 12.70 -8.33 5.29
CA THR A 234 13.54 -7.21 5.72
C THR A 234 12.82 -6.42 6.80
N ILE A 235 13.51 -6.20 7.91
CA ILE A 235 13.02 -5.44 9.06
C ILE A 235 13.57 -4.02 8.99
N TYR A 236 12.71 -3.03 9.20
CA TYR A 236 13.04 -1.62 9.29
C TYR A 236 12.63 -1.08 10.65
N THR A 237 13.57 -0.44 11.35
CA THR A 237 13.37 0.10 12.70
C THR A 237 13.59 1.61 12.73
N GLY A 238 12.90 2.29 13.63
CA GLY A 238 13.00 3.74 13.80
C GLY A 238 11.87 4.25 14.69
N THR A 239 11.25 5.36 14.31
CA THR A 239 10.00 5.81 14.95
C THR A 239 8.82 4.92 14.56
N GLN A 240 8.95 4.22 13.45
CA GLN A 240 8.02 3.22 12.96
C GLN A 240 8.73 1.86 12.88
N TYR A 241 7.95 0.80 12.81
CA TYR A 241 8.43 -0.55 12.68
C TYR A 241 7.73 -1.26 11.53
N PHE A 242 8.50 -1.66 10.52
CA PHE A 242 7.98 -2.30 9.33
C PHE A 242 8.70 -3.59 9.02
N ILE A 243 7.98 -4.52 8.42
CA ILE A 243 8.54 -5.72 7.79
C ILE A 243 8.14 -5.72 6.32
N LYS A 244 9.11 -5.80 5.43
CA LYS A 244 8.92 -6.08 4.01
C LYS A 244 8.98 -7.58 3.84
N ASP A 245 7.91 -8.19 3.34
CA ASP A 245 7.81 -9.63 3.10
C ASP A 245 8.50 -10.05 1.79
N GLU A 246 8.51 -11.34 1.50
CA GLU A 246 9.08 -11.94 0.28
C GLU A 246 8.45 -11.44 -1.03
N ASN A 247 7.22 -10.93 -0.97
CA ASN A 247 6.49 -10.35 -2.10
C ASN A 247 6.74 -8.84 -2.25
N GLY A 248 7.58 -8.25 -1.40
CA GLY A 248 7.86 -6.81 -1.38
C GLY A 248 6.76 -5.97 -0.73
N ILE A 249 5.81 -6.60 -0.02
CA ILE A 249 4.71 -5.90 0.66
C ILE A 249 5.18 -5.49 2.06
N PHE A 250 4.92 -4.24 2.42
CA PHE A 250 5.27 -3.68 3.72
C PHE A 250 4.12 -3.82 4.70
N HIS A 251 4.44 -4.31 5.89
CA HIS A 251 3.51 -4.47 7.00
C HIS A 251 4.01 -3.66 8.20
N SER A 252 3.13 -2.86 8.80
CA SER A 252 3.45 -2.10 10.01
C SER A 252 3.12 -2.92 11.25
N TYR A 253 4.01 -2.87 12.25
CA TYR A 253 3.85 -3.56 13.53
C TYR A 253 4.09 -2.61 14.70
N ILE A 254 3.71 -3.05 15.92
CA ILE A 254 3.99 -2.31 17.14
C ILE A 254 5.49 -2.41 17.44
N PRO A 255 6.22 -1.29 17.48
CA PRO A 255 7.63 -1.32 17.86
C PRO A 255 7.78 -1.69 19.34
N LEU A 256 8.89 -2.32 19.68
CA LEU A 256 9.37 -2.30 21.05
C LEU A 256 9.72 -0.86 21.44
N ASN A 257 9.56 -0.53 22.71
CA ASN A 257 9.85 0.84 23.16
C ASN A 257 11.32 1.21 22.93
N GLY A 258 11.56 2.27 22.13
CA GLY A 258 12.91 2.73 21.77
C GLY A 258 13.69 1.76 20.90
N MET A 259 13.01 1.10 19.94
CA MET A 259 13.64 0.19 19.00
C MET A 259 14.66 0.94 18.13
N GLY A 260 15.91 0.47 18.15
CA GLY A 260 17.04 1.09 17.48
C GLY A 260 17.69 0.18 16.43
N ALA A 261 19.02 0.02 16.47
CA ALA A 261 19.73 -0.78 15.48
C ALA A 261 19.30 -2.26 15.50
N VAL A 262 19.09 -2.82 14.32
CA VAL A 262 18.73 -4.21 14.10
C VAL A 262 19.76 -4.91 13.23
N TYR A 263 20.09 -6.18 13.58
CA TYR A 263 21.04 -7.02 12.83
C TYR A 263 20.49 -8.42 12.67
N TYR A 264 20.73 -9.05 11.52
CA TYR A 264 20.49 -10.48 11.33
C TYR A 264 21.81 -11.23 11.45
N ILE A 265 21.92 -12.09 12.44
CA ILE A 265 23.12 -12.89 12.76
C ILE A 265 22.69 -14.11 13.60
N PHE A 266 23.46 -15.19 13.59
CA PHE A 266 23.13 -16.43 14.30
C PHE A 266 21.75 -17.00 13.95
N ASN A 267 21.30 -16.79 12.69
CA ASN A 267 19.97 -17.18 12.18
C ASN A 267 18.78 -16.54 12.92
N LYS A 268 18.99 -15.39 13.55
CA LYS A 268 17.96 -14.60 14.24
C LYS A 268 18.18 -13.11 14.02
N PHE A 269 17.11 -12.33 14.13
CA PHE A 269 17.21 -10.89 14.26
C PHE A 269 17.53 -10.51 15.70
N TYR A 270 18.39 -9.54 15.89
CA TYR A 270 18.73 -8.92 17.18
C TYR A 270 18.52 -7.43 17.08
N CYS A 271 17.78 -6.90 18.04
CA CYS A 271 17.47 -5.46 18.09
C CYS A 271 17.67 -4.91 19.49
N ASN A 272 18.28 -3.71 19.58
CA ASN A 272 18.29 -2.99 20.84
C ASN A 272 17.01 -2.18 21.03
N ALA A 273 16.50 -2.19 22.26
CA ALA A 273 15.38 -1.36 22.70
C ALA A 273 15.79 -0.57 23.95
N SER A 274 14.91 0.30 24.42
CA SER A 274 15.21 1.18 25.58
C SER A 274 15.56 0.45 26.87
N ASP A 275 15.20 -0.82 27.01
CA ASP A 275 15.36 -1.62 28.23
C ASP A 275 16.18 -2.89 28.04
N GLY A 276 16.72 -3.15 26.83
CA GLY A 276 17.57 -4.32 26.59
C GLY A 276 17.71 -4.75 25.14
N ILE A 277 18.33 -5.89 24.91
CA ILE A 277 18.47 -6.54 23.61
C ILE A 277 17.41 -7.62 23.47
N TYR A 278 16.74 -7.63 22.32
CA TYR A 278 15.72 -8.59 21.96
C TYR A 278 16.12 -9.41 20.75
N THR A 279 15.60 -10.62 20.63
CA THR A 279 15.79 -11.49 19.47
C THR A 279 14.45 -11.94 18.89
N SER A 280 14.42 -12.18 17.57
CA SER A 280 13.24 -12.68 16.87
C SER A 280 13.63 -13.57 15.69
N LEU A 281 12.77 -14.53 15.34
CA LEU A 281 12.90 -15.35 14.13
C LEU A 281 12.09 -14.77 12.97
N ASP A 282 10.94 -14.19 13.29
CA ASP A 282 9.92 -13.73 12.34
C ASP A 282 9.80 -12.21 12.26
N GLY A 283 10.52 -11.47 13.11
CA GLY A 283 10.39 -10.03 13.24
C GLY A 283 9.12 -9.57 13.97
N ILE A 284 8.19 -10.46 14.31
CA ILE A 284 6.89 -10.11 14.90
C ILE A 284 6.93 -10.35 16.40
N THR A 285 7.39 -11.52 16.79
CA THR A 285 7.54 -11.95 18.19
C THR A 285 8.98 -11.72 18.66
N TRP A 286 9.15 -10.98 19.74
CA TRP A 286 10.45 -10.60 20.27
C TRP A 286 10.66 -11.07 21.69
N ASP A 287 11.73 -11.84 21.91
CA ASP A 287 12.14 -12.34 23.23
C ASP A 287 13.33 -11.54 23.73
N LYS A 288 13.25 -11.08 24.98
CA LYS A 288 14.34 -10.34 25.61
C LYS A 288 15.48 -11.27 26.01
N VAL A 289 16.67 -11.04 25.47
CA VAL A 289 17.85 -11.89 25.74
C VAL A 289 18.93 -11.22 26.58
N TYR A 290 18.90 -9.89 26.70
CA TYR A 290 19.88 -9.16 27.52
C TYR A 290 19.27 -7.90 28.13
N ASN A 291 19.62 -7.60 29.41
CA ASN A 291 18.96 -6.55 30.23
C ASN A 291 19.68 -5.19 30.21
N LYS A 292 20.62 -4.97 29.31
CA LYS A 292 21.28 -3.70 29.14
C LYS A 292 21.03 -3.12 27.75
N HIS A 293 21.04 -1.81 27.64
CA HIS A 293 20.83 -1.07 26.39
C HIS A 293 21.98 -0.07 26.16
N GLY A 294 22.15 0.39 24.93
CA GLY A 294 23.18 1.37 24.54
C GLY A 294 23.39 1.41 23.05
N ILE A 295 24.58 1.79 22.63
CA ILE A 295 24.95 1.80 21.20
C ILE A 295 25.26 0.38 20.76
N PHE A 296 24.42 -0.14 19.88
CA PHE A 296 24.47 -1.53 19.44
C PHE A 296 25.07 -1.65 18.05
N LYS A 297 26.13 -2.41 17.89
CA LYS A 297 26.84 -2.59 16.61
C LYS A 297 27.25 -4.04 16.38
N ARG A 298 27.44 -4.38 15.12
CA ARG A 298 27.97 -5.65 14.67
C ARG A 298 29.31 -5.43 13.99
N PHE A 299 30.33 -6.20 14.42
CA PHE A 299 31.62 -6.28 13.73
C PHE A 299 31.94 -7.76 13.45
N GLY A 300 31.96 -8.12 12.16
CA GLY A 300 32.11 -9.51 11.74
C GLY A 300 30.94 -10.38 12.25
N ASN A 301 31.29 -11.45 12.97
CA ASN A 301 30.32 -12.39 13.57
C ASN A 301 30.14 -12.16 15.08
N VAL A 302 30.32 -10.97 15.56
CA VAL A 302 30.16 -10.61 16.97
C VAL A 302 29.25 -9.39 17.08
N LEU A 303 28.32 -9.46 18.04
CA LEU A 303 27.49 -8.33 18.44
C LEU A 303 28.13 -7.62 19.62
N TYR A 304 28.12 -6.31 19.60
CA TYR A 304 28.70 -5.43 20.61
C TYR A 304 27.66 -4.42 21.10
N LEU A 305 27.65 -4.18 22.39
CA LEU A 305 26.81 -3.19 23.05
C LEU A 305 27.67 -2.26 23.90
N LEU A 306 27.86 -1.04 23.50
CA LEU A 306 28.43 0.00 24.35
C LEU A 306 27.32 0.49 25.29
N ASN A 307 27.30 -0.04 26.52
CA ASN A 307 26.22 0.20 27.45
C ASN A 307 26.42 1.47 28.29
N SER A 308 25.33 2.00 28.85
CA SER A 308 25.34 3.19 29.70
C SER A 308 26.08 3.02 31.05
N GLY A 309 26.50 1.78 31.38
CA GLY A 309 27.24 1.43 32.62
C GLY A 309 28.76 1.46 32.44
N ASN A 310 29.29 2.10 31.39
CA ASN A 310 30.72 2.18 31.06
C ASN A 310 31.38 0.82 30.82
N ALA A 311 30.76 0.01 30.00
CA ALA A 311 31.33 -1.25 29.52
C ALA A 311 30.93 -1.50 28.05
N ILE A 312 31.77 -2.24 27.36
CA ILE A 312 31.44 -2.87 26.08
C ILE A 312 31.09 -4.31 26.37
N ASP A 313 29.79 -4.63 26.25
CA ASP A 313 29.33 -6.02 26.31
C ASP A 313 29.36 -6.62 24.89
N TYR A 314 29.72 -7.90 24.77
CA TYR A 314 29.78 -8.56 23.46
C TYR A 314 29.38 -10.02 23.53
N THR A 315 28.90 -10.53 22.41
CA THR A 315 28.54 -11.94 22.26
C THR A 315 28.89 -12.45 20.85
N SER A 316 29.39 -13.68 20.79
CA SER A 316 29.70 -14.41 19.56
C SER A 316 28.68 -15.51 19.22
N ASP A 317 27.68 -15.73 20.07
CA ASP A 317 26.67 -16.77 19.94
C ASP A 317 25.22 -16.22 20.13
N GLY A 318 25.10 -14.96 20.58
CA GLY A 318 23.82 -14.29 20.86
C GLY A 318 23.18 -14.65 22.21
N GLU A 319 23.79 -15.58 22.97
CA GLU A 319 23.26 -16.06 24.25
C GLU A 319 24.16 -15.71 25.43
N ASN A 320 25.48 -15.91 25.26
CA ASN A 320 26.46 -15.65 26.30
C ASN A 320 27.15 -14.29 26.09
N TRP A 321 27.00 -13.39 27.05
CA TRP A 321 27.55 -12.05 27.00
C TRP A 321 28.78 -11.90 27.91
N SER A 322 29.86 -11.37 27.33
CA SER A 322 31.08 -10.99 28.05
C SER A 322 31.18 -9.47 28.11
N SER A 323 31.96 -8.91 29.05
CA SER A 323 32.01 -7.48 29.31
C SER A 323 33.48 -6.99 29.43
N ILE A 324 33.76 -5.85 28.79
CA ILE A 324 35.04 -5.14 28.89
C ILE A 324 34.76 -3.81 29.57
N SER A 325 35.43 -3.52 30.68
CA SER A 325 35.31 -2.25 31.38
C SER A 325 36.00 -1.13 30.62
N ILE A 326 35.33 0.03 30.49
CA ILE A 326 35.86 1.22 29.80
C ILE A 326 35.84 2.44 30.75
N PRO A 327 36.63 3.49 30.52
CA PRO A 327 36.58 4.72 31.29
C PRO A 327 35.19 5.35 31.25
N GLN A 328 34.81 6.00 32.33
CA GLN A 328 33.48 6.68 32.40
C GLN A 328 33.49 7.93 31.52
N ASN A 329 32.61 7.97 30.52
CA ASN A 329 32.39 9.09 29.61
C ASN A 329 30.98 9.01 28.96
N SER A 330 30.54 10.12 28.35
CA SER A 330 29.33 10.17 27.53
C SER A 330 29.67 9.82 26.09
N TYR A 331 29.77 8.55 25.78
CA TYR A 331 30.10 8.07 24.45
C TYR A 331 28.93 8.25 23.48
N ILE A 332 29.26 8.65 22.25
CA ILE A 332 28.28 8.85 21.16
C ILE A 332 28.39 7.77 20.08
N ASP A 333 29.58 7.21 19.90
CA ASP A 333 29.80 6.13 18.94
C ASP A 333 31.09 5.33 19.26
N PHE A 334 31.23 4.15 18.63
CA PHE A 334 32.43 3.32 18.74
C PHE A 334 32.64 2.45 17.50
N SER A 335 33.86 2.01 17.29
CA SER A 335 34.24 1.02 16.28
C SER A 335 35.27 0.02 16.80
N TYR A 336 35.34 -1.15 16.15
CA TYR A 336 36.28 -2.20 16.45
C TYR A 336 36.85 -2.81 15.16
N SER A 337 38.15 -2.85 15.03
CA SER A 337 38.85 -3.50 13.93
C SER A 337 40.28 -3.83 14.35
N ASN A 338 40.81 -4.99 13.95
CA ASN A 338 42.22 -5.40 14.18
C ASN A 338 42.69 -5.26 15.63
N ASN A 339 41.86 -5.70 16.59
CA ASN A 339 42.06 -5.60 18.03
C ASN A 339 42.13 -4.16 18.59
N ILE A 340 41.75 -3.17 17.79
CA ILE A 340 41.70 -1.77 18.21
C ILE A 340 40.22 -1.41 18.45
N TYR A 341 39.91 -0.99 19.68
CA TYR A 341 38.67 -0.31 20.01
C TYR A 341 38.87 1.19 19.90
N THR A 342 37.95 1.86 19.23
CA THR A 342 37.93 3.33 19.16
C THR A 342 36.56 3.80 19.63
N LEU A 343 36.54 4.55 20.73
CA LEU A 343 35.35 5.14 21.31
C LEU A 343 35.44 6.66 21.18
N ILE A 344 34.34 7.29 20.86
CA ILE A 344 34.29 8.75 20.77
C ILE A 344 33.19 9.33 21.64
N THR A 345 33.50 10.51 22.18
CA THR A 345 32.50 11.45 22.73
C THR A 345 32.43 12.65 21.78
N VAL A 346 31.62 13.63 22.09
CA VAL A 346 31.55 14.85 21.27
C VAL A 346 32.90 15.54 21.05
N ASN A 347 33.87 15.37 21.97
CA ASN A 347 35.15 16.05 21.89
C ASN A 347 36.38 15.20 22.23
N LYS A 348 36.19 13.90 22.58
CA LYS A 348 37.29 13.02 22.98
C LYS A 348 37.38 11.78 22.10
N ILE A 349 38.59 11.29 21.93
CA ILE A 349 38.94 10.02 21.29
C ILE A 349 39.56 9.13 22.35
N ILE A 350 39.03 7.96 22.62
CA ILE A 350 39.56 6.96 23.55
C ILE A 350 39.81 5.68 22.80
N THR A 351 41.03 5.14 22.84
CA THR A 351 41.33 3.88 22.14
C THR A 351 41.92 2.82 23.07
N SER A 352 41.72 1.57 22.67
CA SER A 352 42.45 0.43 23.18
C SER A 352 43.13 -0.26 21.99
N ILE A 353 44.46 -0.48 22.06
CA ILE A 353 45.22 -1.18 21.02
C ILE A 353 45.59 -2.61 21.46
N ASP A 354 45.19 -3.02 22.65
CA ASP A 354 45.47 -4.28 23.32
C ASP A 354 44.20 -5.13 23.53
N ASN A 355 43.28 -5.03 22.57
CA ASN A 355 42.00 -5.77 22.56
C ASN A 355 41.13 -5.53 23.80
N GLY A 356 41.08 -4.30 24.29
CA GLY A 356 40.22 -3.90 25.40
C GLY A 356 40.85 -4.08 26.80
N SER A 357 42.12 -4.41 26.88
CA SER A 357 42.79 -4.55 28.18
C SER A 357 43.07 -3.20 28.84
N THR A 358 43.50 -2.20 28.04
CA THR A 358 43.68 -0.82 28.52
C THR A 358 43.06 0.19 27.56
N PHE A 359 42.49 1.26 28.10
CA PHE A 359 41.90 2.37 27.33
C PHE A 359 42.62 3.67 27.65
N ILE A 360 43.06 4.36 26.60
CA ILE A 360 43.83 5.61 26.73
C ILE A 360 43.14 6.71 25.94
N GLU A 361 42.97 7.89 26.56
CA GLU A 361 42.51 9.10 25.87
C GLU A 361 43.61 9.59 24.93
N ARG A 362 43.28 9.77 23.65
CA ARG A 362 44.20 10.25 22.61
C ARG A 362 43.93 11.71 22.33
N THR A 363 44.96 12.41 21.83
CA THR A 363 44.80 13.81 21.39
C THR A 363 43.78 13.87 20.24
N ASN A 364 42.71 14.60 20.44
CA ASN A 364 41.78 14.91 19.35
C ASN A 364 42.41 16.06 18.53
N PRO A 365 42.70 15.86 17.24
CA PRO A 365 43.31 16.89 16.41
C PRO A 365 42.32 17.92 15.90
N ILE A 366 40.98 17.73 16.17
CA ILE A 366 39.91 18.64 15.77
C ILE A 366 39.31 19.22 17.05
N ASP A 367 39.59 20.48 17.31
CA ASP A 367 39.20 21.21 18.51
C ASP A 367 38.08 22.22 18.29
N ASP A 368 37.71 22.45 17.05
CA ASP A 368 36.71 23.46 16.64
C ASP A 368 35.34 22.88 16.29
N ARG A 369 35.16 21.55 16.38
CA ARG A 369 33.90 20.85 16.02
C ARG A 369 33.66 19.63 16.88
N ASP A 370 32.38 19.29 17.04
CA ASP A 370 31.96 18.05 17.68
C ASP A 370 32.20 16.84 16.77
N LEU A 371 32.64 15.73 17.35
CA LEU A 371 32.74 14.46 16.67
C LEU A 371 31.34 13.84 16.54
N SER A 372 31.07 13.14 15.45
CA SER A 372 29.74 12.57 15.15
C SER A 372 29.69 11.04 15.11
N CYS A 373 30.54 10.42 14.31
CA CYS A 373 30.57 8.97 14.17
C CYS A 373 31.95 8.44 13.81
N VAL A 374 32.17 7.13 13.98
CA VAL A 374 33.46 6.48 13.72
C VAL A 374 33.28 5.17 12.95
N ALA A 375 34.14 4.94 11.97
CA ALA A 375 34.27 3.68 11.23
C ALA A 375 35.72 3.20 11.21
N SER A 376 35.94 1.89 11.25
CA SER A 376 37.27 1.27 11.17
C SER A 376 37.29 0.10 10.20
N GLY A 377 38.35 -0.03 9.42
CA GLY A 377 38.58 -1.11 8.48
C GLY A 377 39.88 -0.91 7.70
N ASN A 378 40.41 -1.95 7.06
CA ASN A 378 41.67 -1.89 6.28
C ASN A 378 42.83 -1.19 7.01
N ASN A 379 42.99 -1.48 8.30
CA ASN A 379 44.00 -0.84 9.14
C ASN A 379 43.87 0.68 9.23
N LYS A 380 42.69 1.22 9.07
CA LYS A 380 42.41 2.66 9.16
C LYS A 380 41.17 2.91 10.03
N ILE A 381 41.27 3.98 10.81
CA ILE A 381 40.21 4.52 11.62
C ILE A 381 39.85 5.89 11.06
N ILE A 382 38.55 6.16 10.85
CA ILE A 382 38.06 7.45 10.37
C ILE A 382 36.97 7.92 11.33
N ILE A 383 37.14 9.13 11.85
CA ILE A 383 36.21 9.81 12.75
C ILE A 383 35.70 11.04 12.02
N PHE A 384 34.38 11.13 11.86
CA PHE A 384 33.69 12.25 11.22
C PHE A 384 33.25 13.28 12.25
N THR A 385 33.10 14.53 11.80
CA THR A 385 32.63 15.63 12.64
C THR A 385 31.22 16.02 12.28
N ASP A 386 30.50 16.53 13.28
CA ASP A 386 29.27 17.29 13.08
C ASP A 386 29.58 18.65 12.44
N GLN A 387 28.67 19.15 11.59
CA GLN A 387 28.99 20.28 10.73
C GLN A 387 28.16 21.50 11.01
N ILE A 388 28.82 22.68 10.91
CA ILE A 388 28.17 23.98 10.81
C ILE A 388 27.79 24.21 9.34
N LEU A 389 26.54 24.55 9.08
CA LEU A 389 25.98 24.77 7.73
C LEU A 389 26.93 25.62 6.85
N GLY A 390 27.38 25.05 5.72
CA GLY A 390 28.19 25.74 4.70
C GLY A 390 29.70 25.55 4.79
N ASP A 391 30.19 24.72 5.68
CA ASP A 391 31.62 24.46 5.85
C ASP A 391 31.99 23.03 5.38
N ILE A 392 33.26 22.74 5.13
CA ILE A 392 33.77 21.43 4.67
C ILE A 392 33.87 20.49 5.87
N THR A 393 33.48 19.22 5.71
CA THR A 393 33.59 18.21 6.77
C THR A 393 35.05 17.90 7.06
N LYS A 394 35.49 18.07 8.31
CA LYS A 394 36.79 17.60 8.80
C LYS A 394 36.67 16.16 9.30
N VAL A 395 37.74 15.39 9.10
CA VAL A 395 37.84 14.03 9.67
C VAL A 395 39.15 13.85 10.39
N ALA A 396 39.12 13.10 11.50
CA ALA A 396 40.33 12.63 12.14
C ALA A 396 40.60 11.18 11.69
N THR A 397 41.85 10.89 11.31
CA THR A 397 42.26 9.57 10.82
C THR A 397 43.44 9.03 11.60
N SER A 398 43.47 7.70 11.78
CA SER A 398 44.58 6.98 12.39
C SER A 398 44.78 5.62 11.72
N ILE A 399 46.02 5.11 11.71
CA ILE A 399 46.35 3.75 11.24
C ILE A 399 46.76 2.83 12.40
N ASP A 400 47.11 3.39 13.55
CA ASP A 400 47.65 2.69 14.72
C ASP A 400 46.75 2.76 15.97
N GLY A 401 45.71 3.61 15.93
CA GLY A 401 44.84 3.90 17.07
C GLY A 401 45.53 4.73 18.17
N GLU A 402 46.72 5.24 17.94
CA GLU A 402 47.52 6.03 18.91
C GLU A 402 47.63 7.48 18.49
N THR A 403 47.94 7.72 17.22
CA THR A 403 48.14 9.06 16.62
C THR A 403 46.99 9.34 15.64
N PHE A 404 46.36 10.51 15.80
CA PHE A 404 45.29 10.98 14.92
C PHE A 404 45.74 12.23 14.18
N SER A 405 45.45 12.31 12.89
CA SER A 405 45.70 13.45 12.02
C SER A 405 44.43 13.97 11.38
N VAL A 406 44.40 15.26 11.07
CA VAL A 406 43.24 15.90 10.40
C VAL A 406 43.36 15.76 8.89
N TYR A 407 42.26 15.41 8.25
CA TYR A 407 42.06 15.48 6.81
C TYR A 407 40.91 16.44 6.50
N GLN A 408 41.07 17.34 5.53
CA GLN A 408 40.15 18.49 5.33
C GLN A 408 39.43 18.54 3.98
N ASP A 409 39.67 17.62 3.05
CA ASP A 409 39.19 17.73 1.67
C ASP A 409 37.96 16.87 1.34
N LEU A 410 37.06 16.67 2.30
CA LEU A 410 35.79 16.00 2.00
C LEU A 410 34.74 17.03 1.62
N GLU A 411 34.33 17.05 0.35
CA GLU A 411 33.20 17.88 -0.16
C GLU A 411 31.85 17.46 0.39
N ILE A 412 31.76 17.08 1.67
CA ILE A 412 30.51 16.74 2.36
C ILE A 412 30.02 17.98 3.05
N LEU A 413 28.93 18.58 2.57
CA LEU A 413 28.42 19.88 3.03
C LEU A 413 27.32 19.76 4.10
N ARG A 414 27.14 18.60 4.72
CA ARG A 414 26.11 18.32 5.73
C ARG A 414 26.63 17.38 6.82
N PRO A 415 26.03 17.35 8.02
CA PRO A 415 26.41 16.41 9.08
C PRO A 415 26.46 14.95 8.59
N VAL A 416 27.42 14.19 9.03
CA VAL A 416 27.49 12.75 8.81
C VAL A 416 26.83 12.04 9.98
N HIS A 417 25.75 11.34 9.72
CA HIS A 417 24.93 10.70 10.76
C HIS A 417 25.36 9.27 11.07
N PHE A 418 25.96 8.61 10.09
CA PHE A 418 26.37 7.22 10.22
C PHE A 418 27.57 6.94 9.31
N ALA A 419 28.51 6.14 9.80
CA ALA A 419 29.63 5.67 9.02
C ALA A 419 29.88 4.18 9.28
N ASN A 420 30.26 3.45 8.24
CA ASN A 420 30.55 2.02 8.33
C ASN A 420 31.62 1.61 7.31
N PHE A 421 32.29 0.49 7.58
CA PHE A 421 33.18 -0.17 6.65
C PHE A 421 32.56 -1.47 6.15
N ILE A 422 32.26 -1.52 4.84
CA ILE A 422 31.51 -2.63 4.23
C ILE A 422 32.25 -3.07 2.95
N ASN A 423 32.49 -4.37 2.80
CA ASN A 423 33.08 -4.96 1.59
C ASN A 423 34.37 -4.25 1.11
N GLY A 424 35.25 -3.84 2.04
CA GLY A 424 36.52 -3.23 1.70
C GLY A 424 36.50 -1.72 1.49
N ARG A 425 35.36 -1.04 1.65
CA ARG A 425 35.18 0.41 1.50
C ARG A 425 34.54 1.04 2.72
N PHE A 426 34.90 2.31 2.93
CA PHE A 426 34.20 3.16 3.88
C PHE A 426 33.00 3.81 3.24
N TYR A 427 31.91 3.88 3.97
CA TYR A 427 30.68 4.57 3.60
C TYR A 427 30.30 5.52 4.72
N CYS A 428 29.79 6.69 4.35
CA CYS A 428 29.13 7.58 5.29
C CYS A 428 27.82 8.13 4.72
N CYS A 429 26.85 8.28 5.60
CA CYS A 429 25.50 8.75 5.30
C CYS A 429 25.32 10.18 5.81
N SER A 430 24.80 11.02 4.95
CA SER A 430 24.46 12.42 5.17
C SER A 430 23.20 12.73 4.31
N ASN A 431 23.15 13.87 3.62
CA ASN A 431 22.19 14.15 2.56
C ASN A 431 22.44 13.33 1.26
N ASN A 432 23.43 12.49 1.27
CA ASN A 432 23.78 11.53 0.22
C ASN A 432 24.63 10.42 0.85
N ILE A 433 24.97 9.41 0.06
CA ILE A 433 25.95 8.40 0.42
C ILE A 433 27.28 8.84 -0.20
N PHE A 434 28.32 8.84 0.63
CA PHE A 434 29.68 9.02 0.20
C PHE A 434 30.45 7.73 0.48
N TYR A 435 31.29 7.33 -0.46
CA TYR A 435 32.09 6.12 -0.35
C TYR A 435 33.54 6.41 -0.73
N GLY A 436 34.45 5.73 -0.08
CA GLY A 436 35.89 5.87 -0.32
C GLY A 436 36.66 4.65 0.11
N ASP A 437 37.91 4.55 -0.35
CA ASP A 437 38.84 3.51 0.08
C ASP A 437 39.72 3.96 1.26
N SER A 438 40.80 3.24 1.52
CA SER A 438 41.73 3.56 2.60
C SER A 438 42.52 4.87 2.37
N GLU A 439 42.51 5.44 1.18
CA GLU A 439 43.25 6.68 0.84
C GLU A 439 42.40 7.94 1.05
N LEU A 440 41.12 7.80 1.50
CA LEU A 440 40.18 8.88 1.74
C LEU A 440 39.73 9.61 0.47
N ASP A 441 39.80 8.96 -0.67
CA ASP A 441 39.20 9.44 -1.91
C ASP A 441 37.69 9.24 -1.88
N PHE A 442 37.00 10.04 -1.06
CA PHE A 442 35.56 9.94 -0.93
C PHE A 442 34.85 10.54 -2.14
N GLN A 443 34.02 9.73 -2.77
CA GLN A 443 33.19 10.10 -3.89
C GLN A 443 31.74 10.07 -3.49
N ARG A 444 30.95 10.92 -4.12
CA ARG A 444 29.49 10.95 -3.95
C ARG A 444 28.86 9.85 -4.79
N ALA A 445 27.96 9.08 -4.20
CA ALA A 445 27.18 8.07 -4.91
C ALA A 445 26.22 8.71 -5.93
N ASN A 446 26.02 8.04 -7.05
CA ASN A 446 25.04 8.45 -8.04
C ASN A 446 23.66 7.93 -7.64
N ILE A 447 22.82 8.81 -7.12
CA ILE A 447 21.46 8.48 -6.73
C ILE A 447 20.51 9.11 -7.75
N HIS A 448 19.68 8.29 -8.40
CA HIS A 448 18.74 8.70 -9.44
C HIS A 448 17.52 9.43 -8.90
N SER A 449 17.72 10.49 -8.08
CA SER A 449 16.65 11.37 -7.61
C SER A 449 17.21 12.70 -7.10
N ASP A 450 16.46 13.77 -7.31
CA ASP A 450 16.83 15.12 -6.91
C ASP A 450 16.46 15.47 -5.46
N TYR A 451 15.78 14.57 -4.76
CA TYR A 451 15.28 14.82 -3.41
C TYR A 451 15.74 13.75 -2.42
N PHE A 452 16.49 14.20 -1.41
CA PHE A 452 16.77 13.42 -0.20
C PHE A 452 16.67 14.33 1.02
N SER A 453 16.05 13.84 2.07
CA SER A 453 16.23 14.33 3.42
C SER A 453 17.62 13.88 3.92
N GLU A 454 17.74 13.30 5.07
CA GLU A 454 18.99 12.81 5.60
C GLU A 454 18.99 11.29 5.68
N LEU A 455 20.04 10.65 5.14
CA LEU A 455 20.24 9.21 5.24
C LEU A 455 20.95 8.88 6.55
N HIS A 456 20.44 7.89 7.28
CA HIS A 456 20.88 7.59 8.65
C HIS A 456 21.57 6.24 8.81
N TYR A 457 21.46 5.35 7.83
CA TYR A 457 22.02 4.01 7.94
C TYR A 457 22.33 3.42 6.59
N ILE A 458 23.38 2.61 6.50
CA ILE A 458 23.73 1.81 5.34
C ILE A 458 24.17 0.42 5.78
N CYS A 459 23.68 -0.60 5.09
CA CYS A 459 24.08 -1.98 5.29
C CYS A 459 24.25 -2.73 3.96
N PHE A 460 24.76 -3.97 4.05
CA PHE A 460 24.85 -4.90 2.94
C PHE A 460 24.22 -6.22 3.35
N HIS A 461 23.23 -6.66 2.59
CA HIS A 461 22.56 -7.94 2.78
C HIS A 461 22.03 -8.44 1.43
N ASN A 462 21.77 -9.73 1.30
CA ASN A 462 21.21 -10.34 0.08
C ASN A 462 21.89 -9.91 -1.23
N ASN A 463 23.21 -9.68 -1.20
CA ASN A 463 24.05 -9.24 -2.33
C ASN A 463 23.74 -7.83 -2.87
N TYR A 464 23.10 -6.96 -2.09
CA TYR A 464 22.93 -5.56 -2.41
C TYR A 464 23.16 -4.66 -1.19
N TYR A 465 23.43 -3.40 -1.46
CA TYR A 465 23.52 -2.35 -0.44
C TYR A 465 22.14 -1.73 -0.28
N GLU A 466 21.78 -1.42 0.96
CA GLU A 466 20.55 -0.71 1.28
C GLU A 466 20.85 0.44 2.23
N SER A 467 20.26 1.61 1.99
CA SER A 467 20.34 2.76 2.87
C SER A 467 18.95 3.31 3.16
N VAL A 468 18.76 3.80 4.37
CA VAL A 468 17.47 4.29 4.87
C VAL A 468 17.63 5.66 5.55
N GLY A 469 16.54 6.42 5.63
CA GLY A 469 16.60 7.82 6.04
C GLY A 469 15.44 8.36 6.84
N GLU A 470 15.50 9.67 7.07
CA GLU A 470 14.67 10.42 8.03
C GLU A 470 13.18 10.45 7.66
N SER A 471 12.85 10.42 6.38
CA SER A 471 11.46 10.48 5.88
C SER A 471 10.97 9.14 5.35
N GLY A 472 11.57 8.03 5.78
CA GLY A 472 11.20 6.69 5.31
C GLY A 472 11.75 6.35 3.93
N GLU A 473 12.83 7.03 3.51
CA GLU A 473 13.55 6.68 2.31
C GLU A 473 14.14 5.28 2.40
N ILE A 474 14.02 4.55 1.31
CA ILE A 474 14.68 3.26 1.10
C ILE A 474 15.31 3.31 -0.28
N ILE A 475 16.63 3.17 -0.34
CA ILE A 475 17.39 3.17 -1.58
C ILE A 475 18.32 1.97 -1.63
N ASN A 476 18.49 1.39 -2.81
CA ASN A 476 19.19 0.13 -3.03
C ASN A 476 20.28 0.28 -4.10
N SER A 477 21.36 -0.49 -3.96
CA SER A 477 22.40 -0.59 -4.97
C SER A 477 23.05 -1.97 -4.99
N VAL A 478 23.32 -2.50 -6.19
CA VAL A 478 24.09 -3.75 -6.36
C VAL A 478 25.60 -3.51 -6.44
N ASP A 479 26.03 -2.32 -6.82
CA ASP A 479 27.43 -1.94 -7.06
C ASP A 479 27.98 -0.91 -6.08
N SER A 480 27.13 -0.37 -5.20
CA SER A 480 27.39 0.73 -4.27
C SER A 480 27.68 2.10 -4.90
N LEU A 481 27.70 2.19 -6.22
CA LEU A 481 28.00 3.39 -6.99
C LEU A 481 26.74 4.06 -7.52
N ASN A 482 25.84 3.22 -8.08
CA ASN A 482 24.56 3.63 -8.66
C ASN A 482 23.45 3.13 -7.76
N TRP A 483 22.61 4.05 -7.30
CA TRP A 483 21.53 3.76 -6.36
C TRP A 483 20.18 4.01 -6.96
N GLU A 484 19.31 3.02 -6.81
CA GLU A 484 17.91 3.11 -7.19
C GLU A 484 17.06 3.42 -5.96
N VAL A 485 16.06 4.25 -6.18
CA VAL A 485 15.15 4.65 -5.13
C VAL A 485 13.97 3.69 -5.13
N GLU A 486 13.84 2.93 -4.06
CA GLU A 486 12.66 2.10 -3.84
C GLU A 486 11.51 2.96 -3.30
N ARG A 487 11.81 3.87 -2.38
CA ARG A 487 10.83 4.79 -1.78
C ARG A 487 11.45 6.14 -1.50
N ILE A 488 10.73 7.18 -1.89
CA ILE A 488 10.97 8.56 -1.44
C ILE A 488 9.66 9.13 -0.95
N VAL A 489 9.66 9.66 0.27
CA VAL A 489 8.55 10.41 0.82
C VAL A 489 9.08 11.73 1.36
N PRO A 490 8.62 12.86 0.84
CA PRO A 490 9.15 14.16 1.20
C PRO A 490 8.60 14.71 2.53
N PHE A 491 7.74 13.95 3.20
CA PHE A 491 7.13 14.34 4.47
C PHE A 491 7.09 13.13 5.41
N GLY A 492 7.08 13.38 6.71
CA GLY A 492 7.16 12.34 7.76
C GLY A 492 8.31 12.55 8.73
N THR A 493 9.10 13.62 8.53
CA THR A 493 10.08 14.08 9.50
C THR A 493 9.39 14.60 10.78
N ARG A 494 10.14 14.76 11.87
CA ARG A 494 9.62 15.34 13.13
C ARG A 494 8.97 16.73 12.99
N ARG A 495 9.15 17.40 11.85
CA ARG A 495 8.72 18.80 11.65
C ARG A 495 7.91 19.03 10.39
N ASP A 496 7.81 18.07 9.48
CA ASP A 496 7.16 18.24 8.17
C ASP A 496 6.19 17.10 7.93
N TYR A 497 4.89 17.37 8.10
CA TYR A 497 3.80 16.40 7.89
C TYR A 497 3.03 16.78 6.63
N ALA A 498 2.39 15.80 6.02
CA ALA A 498 1.38 16.08 5.01
C ALA A 498 0.13 16.67 5.68
N ASP A 499 -0.19 17.91 5.33
CA ASP A 499 -1.34 18.64 5.90
C ASP A 499 -2.63 18.43 5.11
N SER A 500 -2.51 18.18 3.80
CA SER A 500 -3.66 17.94 2.93
C SER A 500 -3.28 17.09 1.73
N ILE A 501 -4.22 16.30 1.21
CA ILE A 501 -4.07 15.50 0.00
C ILE A 501 -5.34 15.53 -0.84
N VAL A 502 -5.17 15.53 -2.17
CA VAL A 502 -6.25 15.33 -3.14
C VAL A 502 -5.80 14.38 -4.26
N PHE A 503 -6.76 13.67 -4.86
CA PHE A 503 -6.51 12.89 -6.07
C PHE A 503 -7.06 13.64 -7.28
N PHE A 504 -6.17 14.10 -8.16
CA PHE A 504 -6.50 14.97 -9.28
C PHE A 504 -5.87 14.48 -10.57
N LYS A 505 -6.71 14.17 -11.58
CA LYS A 505 -6.26 13.70 -12.91
C LYS A 505 -5.22 12.58 -12.86
N ASN A 506 -5.55 11.52 -12.12
CA ASN A 506 -4.71 10.33 -11.91
C ASN A 506 -3.37 10.61 -11.20
N LYS A 507 -3.33 11.65 -10.38
CA LYS A 507 -2.17 12.01 -9.55
C LYS A 507 -2.63 12.36 -8.15
N TYR A 508 -1.81 12.01 -7.19
CA TYR A 508 -1.93 12.51 -5.82
C TYR A 508 -1.16 13.81 -5.71
N ILE A 509 -1.80 14.83 -5.17
CA ILE A 509 -1.18 16.11 -4.86
C ILE A 509 -1.31 16.30 -3.36
N SER A 510 -0.20 16.49 -2.67
CA SER A 510 -0.15 16.67 -1.24
C SER A 510 0.71 17.87 -0.87
N CYS A 511 0.34 18.55 0.20
CA CYS A 511 1.14 19.64 0.75
C CYS A 511 1.66 19.27 2.13
N SER A 512 2.88 19.70 2.41
CA SER A 512 3.42 19.79 3.75
C SER A 512 3.38 21.24 4.25
N SER A 513 3.95 21.48 5.43
CA SER A 513 4.09 22.82 5.96
C SER A 513 4.91 23.76 5.08
N THR A 514 5.73 23.24 4.16
CA THR A 514 6.72 24.01 3.40
C THR A 514 6.58 23.91 1.88
N TYR A 515 6.16 22.75 1.37
CA TYR A 515 6.18 22.46 -0.06
C TYR A 515 4.91 21.75 -0.53
N LEU A 516 4.73 21.78 -1.85
CA LEU A 516 3.72 21.02 -2.57
C LEU A 516 4.38 19.88 -3.34
N TYR A 517 3.76 18.71 -3.31
CA TYR A 517 4.29 17.49 -3.93
C TYR A 517 3.24 16.81 -4.79
N LYS A 518 3.69 16.05 -5.79
CA LYS A 518 2.85 15.17 -6.60
C LYS A 518 3.41 13.76 -6.64
N SER A 519 2.53 12.76 -6.77
CA SER A 519 2.89 11.36 -6.98
C SER A 519 1.85 10.65 -7.85
N ASN A 520 2.27 9.67 -8.64
CA ASN A 520 1.37 8.80 -9.39
C ASN A 520 1.06 7.48 -8.64
N ASN A 521 1.87 7.13 -7.63
CA ASN A 521 1.84 5.81 -6.99
C ASN A 521 1.94 5.84 -5.46
N LEU A 522 1.92 7.02 -4.83
CA LEU A 522 2.10 7.24 -3.38
C LEU A 522 3.49 6.85 -2.82
N ILE A 523 4.35 6.25 -3.63
CA ILE A 523 5.66 5.75 -3.22
C ILE A 523 6.75 6.76 -3.60
N ASN A 524 6.69 7.28 -4.83
CA ASN A 524 7.63 8.24 -5.37
C ASN A 524 6.97 9.60 -5.49
N TRP A 525 7.50 10.58 -4.80
CA TRP A 525 6.98 11.94 -4.76
C TRP A 525 7.97 12.92 -5.40
N GLU A 526 7.44 13.81 -6.20
CA GLU A 526 8.16 14.90 -6.85
C GLU A 526 7.73 16.23 -6.25
N GLN A 527 8.69 17.04 -5.81
CA GLN A 527 8.41 18.39 -5.33
C GLN A 527 8.02 19.29 -6.50
N LEU A 528 6.94 20.03 -6.33
CA LEU A 528 6.51 21.05 -7.28
C LEU A 528 7.16 22.40 -6.94
N ASN A 529 7.87 22.95 -7.91
CA ASN A 529 8.63 24.20 -7.70
C ASN A 529 7.69 25.44 -7.79
N ILE A 530 6.92 25.65 -6.74
CA ILE A 530 6.03 26.82 -6.59
C ILE A 530 6.52 27.79 -5.51
N GLY A 531 7.81 27.72 -5.13
CA GLY A 531 8.40 28.50 -4.05
C GLY A 531 8.06 27.97 -2.65
N ASN A 532 8.56 28.67 -1.61
CA ASN A 532 8.24 28.31 -0.22
C ASN A 532 6.80 28.73 0.08
N VAL A 533 5.87 27.79 0.04
CA VAL A 533 4.44 28.06 0.22
C VAL A 533 3.93 27.33 1.47
N PHE A 534 3.42 28.09 2.42
CA PHE A 534 2.74 27.57 3.60
C PHE A 534 1.24 27.53 3.33
N GLY A 535 0.65 26.35 3.40
CA GLY A 535 -0.80 26.21 3.22
C GLY A 535 -1.29 24.88 3.78
N SER A 536 -2.58 24.75 3.98
CA SER A 536 -3.15 23.55 4.60
C SER A 536 -4.42 23.03 3.91
N ASN A 537 -4.84 23.64 2.81
CA ASN A 537 -6.11 23.28 2.19
C ASN A 537 -5.97 23.13 0.67
N LEU A 538 -6.01 21.88 0.22
CA LEU A 538 -6.11 21.50 -1.17
C LEU A 538 -7.55 21.12 -1.51
N LYS A 539 -8.07 21.63 -2.62
CA LYS A 539 -9.41 21.33 -3.12
C LYS A 539 -9.42 21.13 -4.63
N ILE A 540 -10.44 20.44 -5.12
CA ILE A 540 -10.70 20.29 -6.54
C ILE A 540 -11.99 21.05 -6.85
N GLU A 541 -11.88 22.12 -7.66
CA GLU A 541 -13.00 22.98 -8.00
C GLU A 541 -13.04 23.27 -9.50
N ASN A 542 -14.14 22.94 -10.15
CA ASN A 542 -14.37 23.18 -11.58
C ASN A 542 -13.21 22.72 -12.49
N GLY A 543 -12.63 21.55 -12.21
CA GLY A 543 -11.55 20.97 -12.99
C GLY A 543 -10.16 21.59 -12.74
N TYR A 544 -10.01 22.38 -11.69
CA TYR A 544 -8.73 22.88 -11.17
C TYR A 544 -8.44 22.27 -9.81
N CYS A 545 -7.16 22.01 -9.56
CA CYS A 545 -6.65 21.82 -8.21
C CYS A 545 -6.28 23.19 -7.64
N VAL A 546 -6.87 23.55 -6.52
CA VAL A 546 -6.70 24.85 -5.86
C VAL A 546 -6.05 24.65 -4.51
N TYR A 547 -4.99 25.39 -4.24
CA TYR A 547 -4.24 25.37 -3.00
C TYR A 547 -4.32 26.73 -2.31
N ILE A 548 -4.92 26.78 -1.14
CA ILE A 548 -5.06 28.00 -0.33
C ILE A 548 -3.82 28.15 0.53
N LEU A 549 -3.11 29.28 0.34
CA LEU A 549 -1.82 29.56 0.95
C LEU A 549 -1.97 30.42 2.21
N LYS A 550 -1.24 30.03 3.25
CA LYS A 550 -1.11 30.82 4.51
C LYS A 550 0.22 31.60 4.59
N SER A 551 0.96 31.71 3.47
CA SER A 551 2.26 32.42 3.41
C SER A 551 2.09 33.94 3.55
N TYR A 552 3.17 34.64 3.83
CA TYR A 552 3.15 36.11 3.95
C TYR A 552 2.95 36.82 2.60
N ASN A 553 3.40 36.21 1.50
CA ASN A 553 3.49 36.85 0.18
C ASN A 553 2.45 36.33 -0.82
N ASP A 554 1.92 35.13 -0.64
CA ASP A 554 1.05 34.47 -1.60
C ASP A 554 -0.30 34.10 -0.97
N SER A 555 -1.35 34.07 -1.80
CA SER A 555 -2.72 33.83 -1.34
C SER A 555 -3.31 32.51 -1.81
N ILE A 556 -3.19 32.21 -3.10
CA ILE A 556 -3.73 31.01 -3.73
C ILE A 556 -2.77 30.55 -4.83
N ALA A 557 -2.62 29.24 -4.96
CA ALA A 557 -2.06 28.64 -6.17
C ALA A 557 -3.10 27.71 -6.78
N TYR A 558 -3.14 27.64 -8.11
CA TYR A 558 -4.04 26.74 -8.79
C TYR A 558 -3.39 26.10 -10.03
N SER A 559 -3.85 24.89 -10.38
CA SER A 559 -3.37 24.14 -11.52
C SER A 559 -4.52 23.46 -12.25
N ARG A 560 -4.45 23.45 -13.59
CA ARG A 560 -5.40 22.73 -14.43
C ARG A 560 -4.96 21.29 -14.74
N ASP A 561 -3.69 20.98 -14.58
CA ASP A 561 -3.07 19.71 -14.96
C ASP A 561 -2.33 19.00 -13.80
N GLY A 562 -2.22 19.67 -12.65
CA GLY A 562 -1.46 19.18 -11.49
C GLY A 562 0.07 19.30 -11.63
N ASN A 563 0.58 19.82 -12.75
CA ASN A 563 2.02 20.03 -13.00
C ASN A 563 2.40 21.51 -13.05
N ASN A 564 1.64 22.28 -13.82
CA ASN A 564 1.88 23.71 -14.02
C ASN A 564 0.97 24.50 -13.06
N TRP A 565 1.57 25.32 -12.22
CA TRP A 565 0.86 26.07 -11.18
C TRP A 565 0.94 27.57 -11.43
N THR A 566 -0.20 28.22 -11.33
CA THR A 566 -0.28 29.67 -11.29
C THR A 566 -0.40 30.12 -9.86
N ILE A 567 0.50 31.00 -9.42
CA ILE A 567 0.54 31.56 -8.06
C ILE A 567 -0.05 32.96 -8.10
N ILE A 568 -0.99 33.23 -7.21
CA ILE A 568 -1.58 34.53 -7.00
C ILE A 568 -0.92 35.18 -5.77
N PRO A 569 -0.20 36.30 -5.95
CA PRO A 569 0.42 36.99 -4.84
C PRO A 569 -0.64 37.60 -3.92
N ARG A 570 -0.29 37.71 -2.64
CA ARG A 570 -1.16 38.33 -1.63
C ARG A 570 -1.27 39.83 -1.89
N GLN A 571 -2.47 40.30 -1.96
CA GLN A 571 -2.77 41.70 -2.17
C GLN A 571 -2.83 42.48 -0.84
N VAL A 572 -2.50 43.75 -0.90
CA VAL A 572 -2.60 44.69 0.19
C VAL A 572 -3.46 45.86 -0.22
N VAL A 573 -4.52 46.13 0.50
CA VAL A 573 -5.46 47.24 0.23
C VAL A 573 -5.50 48.11 1.47
N GLU A 574 -5.22 49.40 1.34
CA GLU A 574 -5.21 50.37 2.45
C GLU A 574 -4.43 49.88 3.69
N SER A 575 -3.25 49.28 3.47
CA SER A 575 -2.37 48.67 4.50
C SER A 575 -2.88 47.39 5.12
N SER A 576 -4.01 46.86 4.71
CA SER A 576 -4.55 45.59 5.17
C SER A 576 -4.27 44.47 4.13
N ARG A 577 -3.86 43.30 4.61
CA ARG A 577 -3.60 42.13 3.76
C ARG A 577 -4.90 41.37 3.50
N VAL A 578 -5.07 40.92 2.26
CA VAL A 578 -6.18 40.04 1.86
C VAL A 578 -5.83 38.59 2.24
N TYR A 579 -6.71 37.93 2.99
CA TYR A 579 -6.62 36.53 3.32
C TYR A 579 -7.81 35.77 2.72
N PHE A 580 -7.56 34.68 2.01
CA PHE A 580 -8.59 33.75 1.57
C PHE A 580 -8.61 32.54 2.50
N ASN A 581 -9.80 32.13 2.94
CA ASN A 581 -9.98 31.01 3.86
C ASN A 581 -10.46 29.75 3.14
N ASP A 582 -11.42 29.89 2.24
CA ASP A 582 -11.98 28.78 1.48
C ASP A 582 -12.58 29.24 0.15
N ILE A 583 -12.72 28.29 -0.81
CA ILE A 583 -13.25 28.55 -2.15
C ILE A 583 -14.11 27.39 -2.63
N ILE A 584 -15.16 27.68 -3.39
CA ILE A 584 -15.99 26.68 -4.05
C ILE A 584 -16.51 27.21 -5.38
N TYR A 585 -16.83 26.31 -6.32
CA TYR A 585 -17.45 26.67 -7.58
C TYR A 585 -18.97 26.44 -7.55
N ASP A 586 -19.73 27.51 -7.76
CA ASP A 586 -21.19 27.47 -7.94
C ASP A 586 -21.53 27.04 -9.37
N ASN A 587 -21.83 25.77 -9.55
CA ASN A 587 -22.15 25.16 -10.84
C ASN A 587 -23.40 25.75 -11.53
N ILE A 588 -24.31 26.34 -10.77
CA ILE A 588 -25.54 26.95 -11.32
C ILE A 588 -25.25 28.34 -11.84
N LYS A 589 -24.58 29.18 -11.06
CA LYS A 589 -24.27 30.57 -11.43
C LYS A 589 -22.96 30.71 -12.17
N LYS A 590 -22.22 29.59 -12.40
CA LYS A 590 -20.96 29.52 -13.14
C LYS A 590 -19.91 30.50 -12.63
N ARG A 591 -19.72 30.54 -11.31
CA ARG A 591 -18.73 31.41 -10.66
C ARG A 591 -18.15 30.81 -9.41
N TYR A 592 -16.97 31.24 -9.03
CA TYR A 592 -16.38 30.91 -7.76
C TYR A 592 -16.95 31.75 -6.64
N ILE A 593 -17.15 31.17 -5.47
CA ILE A 593 -17.49 31.84 -4.21
C ILE A 593 -16.30 31.64 -3.26
N ILE A 594 -15.79 32.73 -2.74
CA ILE A 594 -14.57 32.77 -1.94
C ILE A 594 -14.87 33.44 -0.61
N THR A 595 -14.45 32.83 0.50
CA THR A 595 -14.48 33.45 1.81
C THR A 595 -13.09 33.93 2.23
N GLY A 596 -13.06 35.01 2.97
CA GLY A 596 -11.80 35.53 3.46
C GLY A 596 -11.99 36.83 4.26
N SER A 597 -10.86 37.50 4.50
CA SER A 597 -10.85 38.74 5.29
C SER A 597 -9.87 39.76 4.75
N LEU A 598 -10.17 41.01 4.98
CA LEU A 598 -9.31 42.17 4.78
C LEU A 598 -9.14 42.88 6.13
N SER A 599 -9.93 43.88 6.42
CA SER A 599 -10.12 44.47 7.79
C SER A 599 -11.32 43.83 8.49
N THR A 600 -12.26 43.32 7.73
CA THR A 600 -13.46 42.59 8.15
C THR A 600 -13.61 41.33 7.29
N ASN A 601 -14.62 40.51 7.55
CA ASN A 601 -14.89 39.31 6.78
C ASN A 601 -15.65 39.64 5.50
N TYR A 602 -15.36 38.90 4.45
CA TYR A 602 -15.96 39.07 3.14
C TYR A 602 -16.31 37.73 2.50
N VAL A 603 -17.35 37.74 1.68
CA VAL A 603 -17.64 36.70 0.69
C VAL A 603 -17.57 37.39 -0.67
N TRP A 604 -16.64 36.93 -1.47
CA TRP A 604 -16.48 37.43 -2.84
C TRP A 604 -16.96 36.40 -3.87
N SER A 605 -17.19 36.88 -5.08
CA SER A 605 -17.36 36.01 -6.26
C SER A 605 -16.57 36.50 -7.46
N CYS A 606 -16.14 35.56 -8.30
CA CYS A 606 -15.53 35.83 -9.60
C CYS A 606 -15.90 34.73 -10.60
N GLU A 607 -15.77 35.02 -11.89
CA GLU A 607 -16.06 34.05 -12.95
C GLU A 607 -14.87 33.13 -13.22
N ASN A 608 -13.65 33.67 -13.12
CA ASN A 608 -12.41 32.95 -13.39
C ASN A 608 -11.44 33.03 -12.19
N LEU A 609 -10.57 32.05 -12.03
CA LEU A 609 -9.52 32.07 -10.99
C LEU A 609 -8.49 33.19 -11.22
N GLU A 610 -8.28 33.59 -12.48
CA GLU A 610 -7.38 34.69 -12.84
C GLU A 610 -7.84 36.05 -12.27
N ASP A 611 -9.13 36.21 -12.01
CA ASP A 611 -9.70 37.45 -11.42
C ASP A 611 -9.19 37.67 -9.97
N LEU A 612 -8.73 36.61 -9.31
CA LEU A 612 -8.12 36.66 -7.98
C LEU A 612 -6.79 37.44 -7.95
N GLN A 613 -6.18 37.73 -9.12
CA GLN A 613 -4.95 38.54 -9.20
C GLN A 613 -5.18 40.00 -8.78
N ASN A 614 -6.41 40.47 -8.85
CA ASN A 614 -6.75 41.81 -8.42
C ASN A 614 -8.11 41.81 -7.71
N ILE A 615 -8.10 42.16 -6.42
CA ILE A 615 -9.31 42.20 -5.58
C ILE A 615 -10.42 43.07 -6.17
N ASN A 616 -10.07 44.09 -6.96
CA ASN A 616 -11.05 44.96 -7.63
C ASN A 616 -11.85 44.22 -8.71
N ASN A 617 -11.37 43.07 -9.18
CA ASN A 617 -12.09 42.19 -10.11
C ASN A 617 -13.11 41.30 -9.39
N LEU A 618 -13.05 41.23 -8.06
CA LEU A 618 -13.95 40.43 -7.27
C LEU A 618 -15.21 41.19 -6.92
N THR A 619 -16.34 40.55 -7.06
CA THR A 619 -17.63 41.11 -6.62
C THR A 619 -17.87 40.73 -5.17
N VAL A 620 -18.02 41.71 -4.28
CA VAL A 620 -18.46 41.50 -2.90
C VAL A 620 -19.92 41.05 -2.95
N VAL A 621 -20.21 39.82 -2.56
CA VAL A 621 -21.57 39.29 -2.52
C VAL A 621 -22.21 39.34 -1.14
N TYR A 622 -21.36 39.36 -0.08
CA TYR A 622 -21.80 39.53 1.30
C TYR A 622 -20.64 39.93 2.24
N GLN A 623 -20.97 40.57 3.33
CA GLN A 623 -20.03 40.86 4.44
C GLN A 623 -20.59 40.23 5.73
N PRO A 624 -20.16 39.02 6.09
CA PRO A 624 -20.65 38.36 7.30
C PRO A 624 -20.14 39.03 8.57
N ASP A 625 -21.02 39.11 9.56
CA ASP A 625 -20.68 39.63 10.89
C ASP A 625 -20.06 38.53 11.79
N PHE A 626 -19.42 37.55 11.21
CA PHE A 626 -18.73 36.46 11.87
C PHE A 626 -17.48 36.04 11.12
N SER A 627 -16.55 35.34 11.76
CA SER A 627 -15.33 34.83 11.15
C SER A 627 -15.66 33.59 10.31
N ALA A 628 -15.77 33.75 8.98
CA ALA A 628 -16.05 32.69 8.04
C ALA A 628 -14.80 31.83 7.80
N SER A 629 -14.94 30.52 7.92
CA SER A 629 -13.80 29.57 7.90
C SER A 629 -13.88 28.56 6.76
N THR A 630 -15.04 27.95 6.48
CA THR A 630 -15.19 26.86 5.54
C THR A 630 -16.50 26.96 4.75
N ILE A 631 -16.50 26.40 3.53
CA ILE A 631 -17.66 26.37 2.64
C ILE A 631 -18.08 24.92 2.40
N CYS A 632 -19.39 24.68 2.47
CA CYS A 632 -20.02 23.41 2.18
C CYS A 632 -21.19 23.62 1.21
N VAL A 633 -21.52 22.61 0.41
CA VAL A 633 -22.74 22.59 -0.39
C VAL A 633 -23.61 21.43 0.04
N ASP A 634 -24.86 21.71 0.37
CA ASP A 634 -25.87 20.66 0.57
C ASP A 634 -26.68 20.46 -0.74
N ASN A 635 -27.73 19.64 -0.68
CA ASN A 635 -28.58 19.35 -1.84
C ASN A 635 -29.21 20.61 -2.50
N SER A 636 -29.29 21.71 -1.78
CA SER A 636 -30.05 22.91 -2.18
C SER A 636 -29.37 24.24 -1.95
N ARG A 637 -28.32 24.28 -1.10
CA ARG A 637 -27.72 25.55 -0.62
C ARG A 637 -26.21 25.49 -0.66
N ILE A 638 -25.60 26.68 -0.81
CA ILE A 638 -24.22 26.96 -0.41
C ILE A 638 -24.24 27.47 1.03
N ILE A 639 -23.44 26.89 1.88
CA ILE A 639 -23.34 27.20 3.30
C ILE A 639 -21.90 27.61 3.59
N ILE A 640 -21.73 28.77 4.18
CA ILE A 640 -20.44 29.30 4.66
C ILE A 640 -20.50 29.29 6.16
N ALA A 641 -19.68 28.45 6.79
CA ALA A 641 -19.68 28.27 8.24
C ALA A 641 -18.52 29.00 8.90
N GLY A 642 -18.76 29.44 10.13
CA GLY A 642 -17.79 30.16 10.91
C GLY A 642 -18.24 30.38 12.34
N ARG A 643 -17.66 31.36 13.02
CA ARG A 643 -17.87 31.59 14.44
C ARG A 643 -18.14 33.07 14.77
N LYS A 644 -19.12 33.30 15.65
CA LYS A 644 -19.42 34.61 16.23
C LYS A 644 -19.56 34.48 17.74
N ASN A 645 -18.74 35.17 18.50
CA ASN A 645 -18.78 35.25 19.98
C ASN A 645 -18.79 33.86 20.66
N GLY A 646 -18.03 32.89 20.13
CA GLY A 646 -17.97 31.53 20.65
C GLY A 646 -19.07 30.59 20.19
N CYS A 647 -20.04 31.07 19.39
CA CYS A 647 -21.14 30.28 18.85
C CYS A 647 -20.89 29.93 17.37
N PHE A 648 -21.42 28.80 16.93
CA PHE A 648 -21.50 28.44 15.52
C PHE A 648 -22.40 29.44 14.78
N ALA A 649 -21.88 29.97 13.68
CA ALA A 649 -22.57 30.88 12.81
C ALA A 649 -22.46 30.43 11.36
N TYR A 650 -23.47 30.65 10.57
CA TYR A 650 -23.42 30.35 9.16
C TYR A 650 -24.19 31.34 8.29
N LEU A 651 -23.73 31.46 7.06
CA LEU A 651 -24.36 32.19 5.98
C LEU A 651 -24.83 31.16 4.96
N SER A 652 -26.09 31.23 4.52
CA SER A 652 -26.63 30.29 3.53
C SER A 652 -27.31 30.98 2.37
N ARG A 653 -27.24 30.37 1.18
CA ARG A 653 -27.91 30.81 -0.02
C ARG A 653 -28.39 29.62 -0.81
N TYR A 654 -29.67 29.58 -1.20
CA TYR A 654 -30.18 28.56 -2.11
C TYR A 654 -29.42 28.61 -3.43
N LEU A 655 -29.11 27.47 -4.02
CA LEU A 655 -28.37 27.35 -5.28
C LEU A 655 -29.01 28.20 -6.39
N ASN A 656 -30.35 28.17 -6.50
CA ASN A 656 -31.12 28.99 -7.45
C ASN A 656 -31.46 30.40 -6.93
N GLY A 657 -31.15 30.69 -5.67
CA GLY A 657 -31.47 31.95 -4.99
C GLY A 657 -30.41 33.01 -5.21
N SER A 658 -30.74 34.25 -4.89
CA SER A 658 -29.84 35.39 -4.92
C SER A 658 -29.53 35.97 -3.55
N TYR A 659 -30.36 35.67 -2.57
CA TYR A 659 -30.27 36.26 -1.23
C TYR A 659 -29.47 35.34 -0.29
N TRP A 660 -28.58 35.94 0.49
CA TRP A 660 -27.85 35.31 1.57
C TRP A 660 -28.59 35.57 2.89
N SER A 661 -28.73 34.53 3.72
CA SER A 661 -29.26 34.58 5.07
C SER A 661 -28.18 34.25 6.07
N GLU A 662 -27.93 35.12 7.03
CA GLU A 662 -26.98 34.92 8.12
C GLU A 662 -27.72 34.44 9.35
N GLU A 663 -27.17 33.41 10.03
CA GLU A 663 -27.72 32.87 11.26
C GLU A 663 -26.59 32.60 12.27
N VAL A 664 -26.87 32.93 13.55
CA VAL A 664 -26.00 32.63 14.69
C VAL A 664 -26.75 31.69 15.60
N THR A 665 -26.24 30.52 15.85
CA THR A 665 -26.88 29.51 16.69
C THR A 665 -26.55 29.70 18.16
N SER A 666 -27.22 28.98 19.03
CA SER A 666 -26.87 28.92 20.46
C SER A 666 -25.77 27.86 20.74
N PHE A 667 -25.36 27.13 19.72
CA PHE A 667 -24.38 26.07 19.86
C PHE A 667 -22.96 26.65 20.06
N GLN A 668 -22.39 26.39 21.24
CA GLN A 668 -21.06 26.82 21.61
C GLN A 668 -20.00 25.93 20.98
N ILE A 669 -18.98 26.54 20.40
CA ILE A 669 -17.82 25.89 19.82
C ILE A 669 -16.54 26.49 20.38
N SER A 670 -15.45 25.76 20.35
CA SER A 670 -14.15 26.22 20.83
C SER A 670 -13.55 27.37 20.03
N ASN A 671 -12.47 27.92 20.52
CA ASN A 671 -11.74 28.98 19.87
C ASN A 671 -10.82 28.53 18.73
N TYR A 672 -10.69 27.23 18.52
CA TYR A 672 -9.89 26.71 17.42
C TYR A 672 -10.57 26.93 16.06
N PRO A 673 -9.80 27.02 14.96
CA PRO A 673 -10.35 27.15 13.62
C PRO A 673 -11.21 25.95 13.22
N MET A 674 -12.30 26.22 12.53
CA MET A 674 -13.04 25.15 11.84
C MET A 674 -12.20 24.63 10.68
N ARG A 675 -11.92 23.33 10.67
CA ARG A 675 -11.15 22.71 9.61
C ARG A 675 -12.03 22.41 8.40
N LYS A 676 -13.20 21.80 8.65
CA LYS A 676 -14.08 21.39 7.54
C LYS A 676 -15.52 21.18 7.99
N LEU A 677 -16.45 21.57 7.16
CA LEU A 677 -17.86 21.20 7.21
C LEU A 677 -18.19 20.35 6.00
N VAL A 678 -18.73 19.16 6.20
CA VAL A 678 -19.06 18.18 5.15
C VAL A 678 -20.55 17.83 5.24
N TYR A 679 -21.22 17.69 4.08
CA TYR A 679 -22.60 17.28 3.99
C TYR A 679 -22.74 15.97 3.23
N GLY A 680 -23.56 15.06 3.72
CA GLY A 680 -23.90 13.79 3.10
C GLY A 680 -25.08 13.12 3.81
N ASN A 681 -25.86 12.32 3.12
CA ASN A 681 -27.01 11.58 3.67
C ASN A 681 -27.93 12.40 4.59
N ASN A 682 -28.19 13.66 4.22
CA ASN A 682 -28.99 14.64 4.97
C ASN A 682 -28.42 15.02 6.36
N ALA A 683 -27.13 14.83 6.57
CA ALA A 683 -26.42 15.23 7.77
C ALA A 683 -25.22 16.12 7.45
N TYR A 684 -24.89 17.02 8.36
CA TYR A 684 -23.68 17.81 8.37
C TYR A 684 -22.72 17.28 9.42
N VAL A 685 -21.46 17.18 9.07
CA VAL A 685 -20.35 16.81 9.98
C VAL A 685 -19.34 17.95 10.00
N LEU A 686 -19.03 18.43 11.20
CA LEU A 686 -18.09 19.53 11.45
C LEU A 686 -16.88 19.01 12.21
N ILE A 687 -15.69 19.32 11.68
CA ILE A 687 -14.40 19.09 12.33
C ILE A 687 -13.77 20.43 12.70
N ILE A 688 -13.31 20.53 13.94
CA ILE A 688 -12.58 21.68 14.49
C ILE A 688 -11.15 21.25 14.77
N GLU A 689 -10.18 22.08 14.43
CA GLU A 689 -8.76 21.79 14.67
C GLU A 689 -8.48 21.55 16.16
N ASN A 690 -7.57 20.62 16.45
CA ASN A 690 -7.12 20.30 17.81
C ASN A 690 -8.23 19.88 18.79
N GLU A 691 -9.34 19.34 18.28
CA GLU A 691 -10.39 18.76 19.11
C GLU A 691 -10.55 17.26 18.90
N ASN A 692 -10.87 16.55 19.97
CA ASN A 692 -11.20 15.13 19.96
C ASN A 692 -12.71 14.88 19.78
N THR A 693 -13.38 15.76 19.05
CA THR A 693 -14.83 15.75 18.92
C THR A 693 -15.25 15.87 17.45
N ILE A 694 -16.13 14.98 17.03
CA ILE A 694 -16.86 15.06 15.78
C ILE A 694 -18.23 15.65 16.08
N TYR A 695 -18.56 16.78 15.49
CA TYR A 695 -19.88 17.40 15.62
C TYR A 695 -20.77 17.03 14.44
N PHE A 696 -22.06 16.84 14.68
CA PHE A 696 -23.03 16.50 13.62
C PHE A 696 -24.38 17.18 13.84
N SER A 697 -25.04 17.49 12.73
CA SER A 697 -26.36 18.16 12.71
C SER A 697 -27.15 17.78 11.46
N GLU A 698 -28.47 17.77 11.53
CA GLU A 698 -29.36 17.62 10.35
C GLU A 698 -29.84 18.98 9.83
N ASP A 699 -29.79 20.04 10.66
CA ASP A 699 -30.43 21.32 10.40
C ASP A 699 -29.52 22.55 10.58
N LEU A 700 -28.25 22.36 10.97
CA LEU A 700 -27.28 23.38 11.34
C LEU A 700 -27.63 24.15 12.62
N GLN A 701 -28.78 23.89 13.26
CA GLN A 701 -29.23 24.53 14.49
C GLN A 701 -28.97 23.65 15.71
N ASN A 702 -29.33 22.38 15.59
CA ASN A 702 -29.22 21.39 16.66
C ASN A 702 -28.03 20.50 16.42
N TRP A 703 -27.00 20.57 17.28
CA TRP A 703 -25.76 19.85 17.13
C TRP A 703 -25.61 18.75 18.17
N GLY A 704 -25.33 17.55 17.71
CA GLY A 704 -24.82 16.45 18.52
C GLY A 704 -23.29 16.37 18.45
N GLN A 705 -22.72 15.54 19.32
CA GLN A 705 -21.27 15.36 19.36
C GLN A 705 -20.88 13.91 19.63
N LYS A 706 -19.77 13.49 19.06
CA LYS A 706 -19.10 12.21 19.34
C LYS A 706 -17.68 12.50 19.79
N ILE A 707 -17.36 12.15 21.01
CA ILE A 707 -15.99 12.20 21.51
C ILE A 707 -15.24 10.98 20.96
N ILE A 708 -14.07 11.20 20.44
CA ILE A 708 -13.18 10.18 19.86
C ILE A 708 -11.89 10.08 20.68
N SER A 709 -11.14 8.99 20.48
CA SER A 709 -9.94 8.72 21.30
C SER A 709 -8.80 9.71 21.08
N ASN A 710 -8.71 10.24 19.87
CA ASN A 710 -7.65 11.17 19.42
C ASN A 710 -8.31 12.41 18.82
N MET A 711 -7.53 13.43 18.45
CA MET A 711 -8.07 14.60 17.74
C MET A 711 -8.60 14.20 16.37
N ALA A 712 -9.62 14.91 15.89
CA ALA A 712 -10.13 14.74 14.54
C ALA A 712 -9.17 15.44 13.54
N GLY A 713 -8.74 14.68 12.51
CA GLY A 713 -7.87 15.18 11.46
C GLY A 713 -8.63 15.85 10.33
N ASP A 714 -9.27 15.08 9.46
CA ASP A 714 -10.04 15.54 8.30
C ASP A 714 -11.28 14.66 8.10
N CYS A 715 -12.24 15.13 7.32
CA CYS A 715 -13.48 14.43 7.01
C CYS A 715 -13.79 14.49 5.51
N ILE A 716 -14.19 13.36 4.95
CA ILE A 716 -14.80 13.29 3.61
C ILE A 716 -16.10 12.49 3.65
N PHE A 717 -16.95 12.69 2.66
CA PHE A 717 -18.16 11.89 2.42
C PHE A 717 -18.08 11.28 1.02
N GLU A 718 -17.84 9.98 0.98
CA GLU A 718 -17.70 9.19 -0.26
C GLU A 718 -18.34 7.82 -0.05
N GLU A 719 -18.86 7.22 -1.11
CA GLU A 719 -19.54 5.90 -1.06
C GLU A 719 -20.61 5.83 0.06
N ASP A 720 -21.46 6.88 0.14
CA ASP A 720 -22.52 7.02 1.16
C ASP A 720 -22.02 6.96 2.61
N THR A 721 -20.75 7.26 2.85
CA THR A 721 -20.12 7.13 4.16
C THR A 721 -19.25 8.35 4.50
N PHE A 722 -19.46 8.92 5.68
CA PHE A 722 -18.50 9.85 6.28
C PHE A 722 -17.29 9.07 6.80
N THR A 723 -16.10 9.54 6.47
CA THR A 723 -14.85 9.01 7.01
C THR A 723 -14.04 10.14 7.63
N VAL A 724 -13.69 10.00 8.91
CA VAL A 724 -12.88 10.95 9.69
C VAL A 724 -11.58 10.29 10.08
N THR A 725 -10.46 10.97 9.84
CA THR A 725 -9.13 10.53 10.28
C THR A 725 -8.83 10.99 11.69
N SER A 726 -7.96 10.25 12.41
CA SER A 726 -7.46 10.64 13.71
C SER A 726 -6.11 11.34 13.63
N ASN A 727 -5.94 12.37 14.43
CA ASN A 727 -4.69 13.13 14.59
C ASN A 727 -4.27 13.13 16.07
N TYR A 728 -3.04 13.57 16.39
CA TYR A 728 -2.51 13.66 17.75
C TYR A 728 -1.85 15.03 17.99
N GLU A 729 -1.82 15.49 19.24
CA GLU A 729 -1.23 16.80 19.60
C GLU A 729 0.29 16.78 19.63
N GLU A 730 0.87 15.65 20.06
CA GLU A 730 2.31 15.46 20.17
C GLU A 730 2.77 14.29 19.29
N PHE A 731 4.00 14.38 18.80
CA PHE A 731 4.63 13.35 18.02
C PHE A 731 4.91 12.11 18.89
N GLU A 732 3.92 11.23 19.02
CA GLU A 732 4.11 9.90 19.54
C GLU A 732 4.17 8.91 18.36
N ALA A 733 5.36 8.38 18.09
CA ALA A 733 5.59 7.34 17.08
C ALA A 733 4.74 6.08 17.32
N SER A 734 4.30 5.87 18.56
CA SER A 734 3.43 4.77 18.99
C SER A 734 1.93 5.06 18.88
N ALA A 735 1.54 6.25 18.39
CA ALA A 735 0.13 6.60 18.26
C ALA A 735 -0.54 5.72 17.19
N LYS A 736 -1.56 4.97 17.57
CA LYS A 736 -2.36 4.18 16.64
C LYS A 736 -3.14 5.06 15.69
N ALA A 737 -3.09 4.73 14.41
CA ALA A 737 -3.86 5.39 13.36
C ALA A 737 -5.30 4.83 13.36
N TYR A 738 -6.25 5.59 13.86
CA TYR A 738 -7.67 5.27 13.81
C TYR A 738 -8.38 6.07 12.71
N ILE A 739 -9.43 5.48 12.18
CA ILE A 739 -10.44 6.21 11.40
C ILE A 739 -11.81 5.96 12.02
N TYR A 740 -12.71 6.88 11.76
CA TYR A 740 -14.10 6.80 12.23
C TYR A 740 -15.01 6.86 11.02
N LYS A 741 -15.94 5.91 10.91
CA LYS A 741 -16.91 5.83 9.81
C LYS A 741 -18.34 5.97 10.31
N SER A 742 -19.18 6.61 9.52
CA SER A 742 -20.61 6.76 9.78
C SER A 742 -21.39 6.94 8.47
N THR A 743 -22.51 6.26 8.33
CA THR A 743 -23.43 6.44 7.20
C THR A 743 -24.46 7.53 7.44
N ASP A 744 -24.71 7.90 8.71
CA ASP A 744 -25.75 8.86 9.11
C ASP A 744 -25.18 10.12 9.79
N GLY A 745 -23.85 10.19 9.96
CA GLY A 745 -23.17 11.28 10.67
C GLY A 745 -23.32 11.26 12.19
N LYS A 746 -24.16 10.38 12.76
CA LYS A 746 -24.48 10.30 14.20
C LYS A 746 -23.87 9.10 14.88
N ASN A 747 -24.03 7.92 14.26
CA ASN A 747 -23.51 6.67 14.77
C ASN A 747 -22.13 6.40 14.15
N TRP A 748 -21.08 6.47 14.97
CA TRP A 748 -19.69 6.38 14.52
C TRP A 748 -19.05 5.09 14.97
N GLU A 749 -18.49 4.37 14.04
CA GLU A 749 -17.66 3.20 14.26
C GLU A 749 -16.18 3.60 14.23
N GLN A 750 -15.42 3.15 15.24
CA GLN A 750 -13.97 3.32 15.29
C GLN A 750 -13.31 2.10 14.64
N ILE A 751 -12.48 2.35 13.63
CA ILE A 751 -11.72 1.32 12.92
C ILE A 751 -10.24 1.49 13.25
N ASP A 752 -9.62 0.42 13.76
CA ASP A 752 -8.17 0.32 13.95
C ASP A 752 -7.54 -0.07 12.62
N THR A 753 -6.78 0.85 12.00
CA THR A 753 -6.11 0.59 10.72
C THR A 753 -4.98 -0.44 10.83
N LYS A 754 -4.66 -0.90 12.05
CA LYS A 754 -3.49 -1.72 12.37
C LYS A 754 -2.14 -1.05 12.06
N ASN A 755 -2.15 0.25 11.80
CA ASN A 755 -0.98 1.06 11.48
C ASN A 755 -0.78 2.12 12.58
N TYR A 756 0.40 2.73 12.57
CA TYR A 756 0.81 3.76 13.54
C TYR A 756 1.18 5.03 12.79
N GLY A 757 0.96 6.16 13.43
CA GLY A 757 1.26 7.48 12.91
C GLY A 757 0.05 8.42 12.91
N LEU A 758 0.30 9.69 12.63
CA LEU A 758 -0.71 10.74 12.57
C LEU A 758 -1.39 10.76 11.21
N LEU A 759 -2.69 10.99 11.18
CA LEU A 759 -3.48 11.12 9.96
C LEU A 759 -4.19 12.49 9.95
N ARG A 760 -3.69 13.41 9.15
CA ARG A 760 -4.19 14.79 9.07
C ARG A 760 -5.18 15.02 7.96
N SER A 761 -5.06 14.30 6.86
CA SER A 761 -5.97 14.48 5.72
C SER A 761 -6.28 13.15 5.04
N ILE A 762 -7.36 13.14 4.27
CA ILE A 762 -7.87 11.97 3.56
C ILE A 762 -8.40 12.36 2.19
N CYS A 763 -8.16 11.53 1.18
CA CYS A 763 -8.85 11.60 -0.11
C CYS A 763 -9.31 10.20 -0.56
N TYR A 764 -10.21 10.16 -1.53
CA TYR A 764 -10.68 8.95 -2.20
C TYR A 764 -10.34 9.02 -3.68
N ASN A 765 -9.74 7.96 -4.25
CA ASN A 765 -9.30 7.96 -5.64
C ASN A 765 -10.28 7.26 -6.59
N GLY A 766 -11.46 6.85 -6.11
CA GLY A 766 -12.47 6.07 -6.82
C GLY A 766 -12.44 4.57 -6.49
N GLU A 767 -11.40 4.10 -5.78
CA GLU A 767 -11.25 2.71 -5.34
C GLU A 767 -10.85 2.63 -3.86
N ASN A 768 -9.87 3.41 -3.46
CA ASN A 768 -9.25 3.36 -2.14
C ASN A 768 -9.26 4.71 -1.43
N TYR A 769 -9.33 4.67 -0.11
CA TYR A 769 -9.08 5.82 0.74
C TYR A 769 -7.58 5.95 0.99
N ILE A 770 -7.04 7.14 0.79
CA ILE A 770 -5.65 7.48 1.04
C ILE A 770 -5.61 8.52 2.16
N MET A 771 -4.93 8.19 3.23
CA MET A 771 -4.78 9.02 4.42
C MET A 771 -3.33 9.43 4.59
N VAL A 772 -3.10 10.70 4.87
CA VAL A 772 -1.75 11.26 4.99
C VAL A 772 -1.58 12.06 6.29
N GLY A 773 -0.35 12.14 6.73
CA GLY A 773 0.07 12.90 7.91
C GLY A 773 1.57 12.68 8.13
N SER A 774 1.97 12.04 9.23
CA SER A 774 3.34 11.55 9.40
C SER A 774 3.64 10.29 8.60
N VAL A 775 2.60 9.61 8.14
CA VAL A 775 2.64 8.40 7.31
C VAL A 775 1.60 8.48 6.21
N ILE A 776 1.74 7.66 5.19
CA ILE A 776 0.72 7.42 4.18
C ILE A 776 0.14 6.03 4.41
N ILE A 777 -1.18 5.96 4.61
CA ILE A 777 -1.94 4.72 4.74
C ILE A 777 -2.95 4.65 3.60
N GLU A 778 -3.01 3.50 2.94
CA GLU A 778 -3.98 3.20 1.89
C GLU A 778 -4.93 2.11 2.34
N SER A 779 -6.24 2.28 2.09
CA SER A 779 -7.19 1.18 2.20
C SER A 779 -7.08 0.26 0.98
N TYR A 780 -7.33 -1.01 1.13
CA TYR A 780 -7.44 -1.98 0.04
C TYR A 780 -8.40 -3.10 0.41
N LEU A 781 -8.91 -3.81 -0.59
CA LEU A 781 -9.74 -4.98 -0.35
C LEU A 781 -8.85 -6.21 -0.15
N ALA A 782 -8.72 -6.64 1.09
CA ALA A 782 -8.02 -7.87 1.45
C ALA A 782 -8.96 -9.08 1.30
N GLU A 783 -8.51 -10.13 0.62
CA GLU A 783 -9.20 -11.40 0.62
C GLU A 783 -8.85 -12.13 1.93
N LEU A 784 -9.80 -12.12 2.85
CA LEU A 784 -9.67 -12.81 4.12
C LEU A 784 -10.19 -14.24 4.01
N THR A 785 -9.64 -15.11 4.78
CA THR A 785 -9.87 -16.52 5.02
C THR A 785 -11.19 -17.14 4.53
N ASN A 786 -11.12 -18.40 4.09
CA ASN A 786 -12.28 -19.23 3.81
C ASN A 786 -13.17 -19.40 5.06
N ILE A 787 -14.36 -18.80 5.04
CA ILE A 787 -15.34 -18.84 6.13
C ILE A 787 -16.43 -19.91 5.94
N ILE A 788 -16.13 -21.00 5.25
CA ILE A 788 -17.11 -22.07 4.98
C ILE A 788 -17.77 -22.62 6.26
N SER A 789 -17.09 -22.53 7.40
CA SER A 789 -17.64 -22.89 8.72
C SER A 789 -18.79 -21.99 9.19
N SER A 790 -18.97 -20.82 8.58
CA SER A 790 -20.04 -19.87 8.91
C SER A 790 -21.35 -20.14 8.19
N ILE A 791 -21.45 -21.19 7.38
CA ILE A 791 -22.71 -21.55 6.74
C ILE A 791 -23.70 -22.14 7.75
N GLU A 792 -24.97 -21.78 7.58
CA GLU A 792 -26.06 -22.34 8.38
C GLU A 792 -26.29 -23.82 8.09
N ALA A 793 -26.62 -24.59 9.11
CA ALA A 793 -26.98 -26.01 8.95
C ALA A 793 -28.13 -26.19 7.95
N GLY A 794 -27.97 -27.11 7.02
CA GLY A 794 -28.91 -27.35 5.93
C GLY A 794 -28.58 -26.56 4.63
N SER A 795 -27.56 -25.72 4.63
CA SER A 795 -27.05 -25.12 3.41
C SER A 795 -26.40 -26.16 2.50
N ASP A 796 -26.62 -26.02 1.18
CA ASP A 796 -26.12 -26.94 0.17
C ASP A 796 -25.05 -26.28 -0.73
N MET A 797 -23.79 -26.59 -0.50
CA MET A 797 -22.68 -26.16 -1.33
C MET A 797 -22.64 -26.78 -2.76
N ASN A 798 -23.65 -27.58 -3.12
CA ASN A 798 -23.91 -28.02 -4.51
C ASN A 798 -24.99 -27.16 -5.18
N LEU A 799 -25.36 -26.04 -4.60
CA LEU A 799 -26.28 -25.09 -5.21
C LEU A 799 -25.79 -24.70 -6.59
N GLY A 800 -26.65 -24.83 -7.60
CA GLY A 800 -26.33 -24.58 -8.99
C GLY A 800 -27.60 -24.39 -9.82
N LEU A 801 -27.45 -24.38 -11.14
CA LEU A 801 -28.54 -24.24 -12.10
C LEU A 801 -28.76 -25.58 -12.78
N LYS A 802 -29.90 -26.26 -12.51
CA LYS A 802 -30.29 -27.43 -13.28
C LYS A 802 -30.63 -27.05 -14.71
N VAL A 803 -30.67 -28.03 -15.62
CA VAL A 803 -31.10 -27.82 -17.00
C VAL A 803 -32.51 -27.24 -17.04
N GLY A 804 -32.68 -26.22 -17.87
CA GLY A 804 -33.96 -25.48 -17.98
C GLY A 804 -34.07 -24.32 -17.00
N ASN A 805 -35.30 -23.89 -16.74
CA ASN A 805 -35.58 -22.69 -15.93
C ASN A 805 -35.30 -22.91 -14.44
N ASN A 806 -34.52 -22.01 -13.85
CA ASN A 806 -34.22 -21.93 -12.44
C ASN A 806 -34.70 -20.61 -11.88
N LYS A 807 -35.49 -20.66 -10.80
CA LYS A 807 -35.95 -19.47 -10.09
C LYS A 807 -35.07 -19.22 -8.87
N LEU A 808 -34.25 -18.21 -8.94
CA LEU A 808 -33.33 -17.81 -7.88
C LEU A 808 -33.85 -16.63 -7.08
N TYR A 809 -33.45 -16.57 -5.83
CA TYR A 809 -33.87 -15.55 -4.88
C TYR A 809 -32.72 -15.21 -3.94
N PHE A 810 -32.47 -13.90 -3.76
CA PHE A 810 -31.48 -13.37 -2.85
C PHE A 810 -32.11 -12.55 -1.74
N ASN A 811 -31.68 -12.74 -0.51
CA ASN A 811 -32.20 -12.02 0.66
C ASN A 811 -31.12 -11.88 1.74
N TYR A 812 -31.33 -10.97 2.69
CA TYR A 812 -30.53 -10.74 3.87
C TYR A 812 -31.37 -10.11 4.99
N LEU A 813 -30.87 -10.07 6.24
CA LEU A 813 -31.63 -9.50 7.37
C LEU A 813 -31.69 -7.98 7.34
N SER A 814 -30.55 -7.32 7.05
CA SER A 814 -30.42 -5.86 6.97
C SER A 814 -29.22 -5.49 6.12
N GLY A 815 -29.17 -4.25 5.63
CA GLY A 815 -28.07 -3.72 4.84
C GLY A 815 -28.51 -3.27 3.45
N ASN A 816 -27.51 -3.05 2.57
CA ASN A 816 -27.69 -2.68 1.17
C ASN A 816 -26.68 -3.44 0.31
N ALA A 817 -27.05 -4.59 -0.16
CA ALA A 817 -26.21 -5.42 -0.99
C ALA A 817 -26.95 -5.95 -2.22
N LYS A 818 -26.17 -6.26 -3.26
CA LYS A 818 -26.62 -6.94 -4.47
C LYS A 818 -25.87 -8.25 -4.66
N LEU A 819 -26.49 -9.19 -5.34
CA LEU A 819 -25.88 -10.46 -5.70
C LEU A 819 -25.51 -10.43 -7.18
N LYS A 820 -24.24 -10.63 -7.47
CA LYS A 820 -23.72 -10.92 -8.81
C LYS A 820 -23.46 -12.42 -8.88
N LEU A 821 -24.15 -13.10 -9.79
CA LEU A 821 -24.03 -14.53 -10.01
C LEU A 821 -23.37 -14.78 -11.35
N SER A 822 -22.34 -15.60 -11.37
CA SER A 822 -21.66 -16.00 -12.60
C SER A 822 -21.62 -17.52 -12.76
N TYR A 823 -21.74 -17.99 -14.00
CA TYR A 823 -21.73 -19.39 -14.35
C TYR A 823 -21.35 -19.60 -15.82
N ARG A 824 -20.92 -20.83 -16.13
CA ARG A 824 -20.73 -21.30 -17.52
C ARG A 824 -21.65 -22.48 -17.75
N GLN A 825 -22.35 -22.47 -18.86
CA GLN A 825 -23.18 -23.62 -19.24
C GLN A 825 -22.28 -24.81 -19.60
N LYS A 826 -22.71 -26.01 -19.24
CA LYS A 826 -21.96 -27.26 -19.41
C LYS A 826 -22.64 -28.19 -20.38
N TYR A 827 -21.83 -28.85 -21.22
CA TYR A 827 -22.27 -29.68 -22.31
C TYR A 827 -21.57 -31.05 -22.32
N ILE A 828 -22.30 -32.08 -22.70
CA ILE A 828 -21.77 -33.47 -22.76
C ILE A 828 -20.81 -33.65 -23.95
N GLY A 829 -21.01 -32.93 -25.05
CA GLY A 829 -20.18 -33.06 -26.27
C GLY A 829 -20.09 -31.76 -27.08
N VAL A 830 -19.19 -31.72 -28.06
CA VAL A 830 -19.00 -30.62 -29.01
C VAL A 830 -19.00 -31.11 -30.45
#